data_221f8d3131e9893d0a50387bfb9790a9
#
_entry.id   221f8d3131e9893d0a50387bfb9790a9
#
_cell.length_a   1.000
_cell.length_b   1.000
_cell.length_c   1.000
_cell.angle_alpha   90.00
_cell.angle_beta   90.00
_cell.angle_gamma   90.00
#
_symmetry.space_group_name_H-M   'P 1'
#
loop_
_entity.id
_entity.type
_entity.pdbx_description
1 polymer ?
#
loop_
_entity_poly.entity_id
_entity_poly.type
_entity_poly.pdbx_seq_one_letter_code
_entity_poly.pdbx_strand_id
1 'polypeptide(L)'
;MQGIRSAAAVVSPSISTGINLLLRSRLSSSHLCRALLGDRFLLRPRRKMASHIVGYPRMGPKRELKFALESFWDGKSSADDLQKVATDLRCSIWKQMTDVGIKYIPSNTFSYYDQVLDATAMLGAVPERYNYTGGEIGFDIYFSMARGNASVPAMEMTKWFDTNYHFIVPELGPNTKFSYSSHKAVSEYKEAKALGIETIPVLIGPVTYLMLSKPAKGVEKSFAPLSLLESILPIYKEVIAELKAAGASWIQFDEPTLVLDLESHQLEAFTKAYTELESSLSGLNVLIETYFADVPAEAYKIITALKGVSGFGFDFIRGAKTLDLVKSAGFPAGKYLFAGVVDGRNIWANDLASSFSTLQALEAIVGKDKLVVSTSCSLMHTAVDLVNETKLDNEIKSWLAFAAQKVVEVNALAKALADKLVVSTSCSLMHTAVDLVNETKLDNEIKSWLAFAAQKVVEVNALAKALAGQKDEAFFSANAAAQSSRKSSPRVTNEEVQKAAAALKGSDHRRATNVSARLDAQQKKLNLPILPTTTIGSFPQTMDLRRVRREYKANKISEEEYVKAIKEEINKVVKLQEELDIDVLVHGEPERNDMVEYFGEQLSGFAFTVNGWVQSYGSRCVKPPIIYGDVSRPKAMTVFWSKMAQSMTARPMKGMLTGPVTILNWSFVRNDQPRFETCYQIALSIKKEVEDLEAAGIQVIQIDEAALREGLPLRKSEQAFYLDWAVHSFRITNCGVQDTTQIHTHMCYSNFNDIIHSIINMDADVITIENSRSDEKLLSVFREGVKYGAGIGPGVYDIHSPRIPSTEEIADRINKMLAVLETNILWVNPDCGLKTRKYAEVNPALTNMVSAAKVLRTQLASTK
;
A
#
# COMPACT_ATOMS: atom_id res chain seq x y z
N MET A 1 11.41 -35.54 57.57
CA MET A 1 10.16 -36.08 58.09
C MET A 1 9.05 -35.66 57.20
N GLN A 2 8.56 -36.62 56.52
CA GLN A 2 7.13 -36.98 56.25
C GLN A 2 6.29 -35.82 55.86
N GLY A 3 5.64 -35.78 54.70
CA GLY A 3 5.12 -36.77 53.77
C GLY A 3 3.73 -36.29 53.41
N ILE A 4 3.39 -36.25 52.15
CA ILE A 4 2.02 -36.59 51.71
C ILE A 4 2.07 -36.84 50.19
N ARG A 5 1.49 -37.96 49.84
CA ARG A 5 1.39 -38.66 48.54
C ARG A 5 0.47 -37.92 47.55
N SER A 6 0.89 -37.86 46.30
CA SER A 6 0.30 -38.65 45.22
C SER A 6 -1.25 -38.51 44.98
N ALA A 7 -1.59 -37.88 43.87
CA ALA A 7 -2.71 -38.32 43.04
C ALA A 7 -2.31 -38.13 41.57
N ALA A 8 -1.77 -39.17 40.99
CA ALA A 8 -1.66 -39.32 39.55
C ALA A 8 -3.04 -39.61 38.96
N ALA A 9 -3.61 -38.69 38.18
CA ALA A 9 -4.75 -38.99 37.33
C ALA A 9 -4.23 -39.50 36.00
N VAL A 10 -4.57 -40.73 35.71
CA VAL A 10 -4.30 -41.48 34.50
C VAL A 10 -4.93 -40.76 33.29
N VAL A 11 -4.10 -40.17 32.43
CA VAL A 11 -4.50 -39.77 31.09
C VAL A 11 -4.27 -40.96 30.15
N SER A 12 -5.33 -41.52 29.63
CA SER A 12 -5.38 -42.62 28.68
C SER A 12 -4.51 -42.38 27.42
N PRO A 13 -3.72 -43.33 26.94
CA PRO A 13 -2.79 -43.15 25.80
C PRO A 13 -3.40 -43.38 24.44
N SER A 14 -4.66 -43.04 24.19
CA SER A 14 -5.33 -43.42 22.93
C SER A 14 -5.35 -42.37 21.80
N ILE A 15 -4.86 -41.13 22.02
CA ILE A 15 -4.89 -40.08 21.00
C ILE A 15 -3.52 -39.84 20.33
N SER A 16 -2.41 -40.13 21.01
CA SER A 16 -1.07 -39.98 20.43
C SER A 16 -0.65 -41.10 19.47
N THR A 17 -1.31 -42.28 19.58
CA THR A 17 -1.06 -43.45 18.69
C THR A 17 -1.78 -43.36 17.34
N GLY A 18 -2.87 -42.59 17.22
CA GLY A 18 -3.61 -42.46 15.97
C GLY A 18 -2.89 -41.57 14.93
N ILE A 19 -2.17 -40.53 15.39
CA ILE A 19 -1.46 -39.61 14.48
C ILE A 19 -0.14 -40.22 13.97
N ASN A 20 0.53 -41.02 14.80
CA ASN A 20 1.75 -41.72 14.39
C ASN A 20 1.51 -42.93 13.50
N LEU A 21 0.32 -43.57 13.58
CA LEU A 21 -0.04 -44.66 12.66
C LEU A 21 -0.40 -44.16 11.25
N LEU A 22 -0.97 -42.97 11.10
CA LEU A 22 -1.29 -42.40 9.79
C LEU A 22 -0.05 -41.92 9.03
N LEU A 23 1.03 -41.59 9.71
CA LEU A 23 2.31 -41.23 9.11
C LEU A 23 3.21 -42.43 8.79
N ARG A 24 3.03 -43.58 9.44
CA ARG A 24 3.79 -44.82 9.16
C ARG A 24 3.12 -45.77 8.15
N SER A 25 1.84 -45.61 7.87
CA SER A 25 1.11 -46.51 6.92
C SER A 25 1.27 -46.12 5.45
N ARG A 26 2.00 -45.04 5.12
CA ARG A 26 2.23 -44.62 3.72
C ARG A 26 3.47 -45.24 3.03
N LEU A 27 4.22 -46.10 3.70
CA LEU A 27 5.42 -46.75 3.12
C LEU A 27 5.36 -48.26 2.89
N SER A 28 4.24 -48.93 3.12
CA SER A 28 4.17 -50.40 2.94
C SER A 28 2.94 -50.94 2.24
N SER A 29 2.06 -50.14 1.63
CA SER A 29 0.84 -50.65 0.98
C SER A 29 0.84 -50.64 -0.55
N SER A 30 2.02 -50.47 -1.21
CA SER A 30 2.09 -50.50 -2.68
C SER A 30 2.02 -51.89 -3.32
N HIS A 31 1.99 -52.98 -2.56
CA HIS A 31 2.03 -54.35 -3.12
C HIS A 31 0.79 -55.21 -2.87
N LEU A 32 -0.16 -54.81 -2.04
CA LEU A 32 -1.35 -55.60 -1.80
C LEU A 32 -2.64 -55.16 -2.55
N CYS A 33 -2.62 -53.95 -3.16
CA CYS A 33 -3.77 -53.48 -3.95
C CYS A 33 -3.71 -53.85 -5.43
N ARG A 34 -2.62 -54.53 -5.92
CA ARG A 34 -2.49 -54.94 -7.32
C ARG A 34 -3.16 -56.27 -7.68
N ALA A 35 -3.65 -57.04 -6.73
CA ALA A 35 -4.12 -58.43 -6.97
C ALA A 35 -5.64 -58.63 -6.98
N LEU A 36 -6.48 -57.60 -6.71
CA LEU A 36 -7.92 -57.79 -6.57
C LEU A 36 -8.86 -56.94 -7.43
N LEU A 37 -8.36 -56.20 -8.40
CA LEU A 37 -9.24 -55.50 -9.37
C LEU A 37 -8.70 -55.67 -10.77
N GLY A 38 -9.34 -56.60 -11.48
CA GLY A 38 -9.05 -56.91 -12.87
C GLY A 38 -9.12 -55.72 -13.80
N ASP A 39 -8.28 -55.75 -14.83
CA ASP A 39 -8.21 -54.81 -15.95
C ASP A 39 -9.59 -54.39 -16.45
N ARG A 40 -9.82 -53.10 -16.40
CA ARG A 40 -10.58 -52.27 -17.34
C ARG A 40 -11.17 -50.98 -16.67
N PHE A 41 -10.32 -50.12 -16.27
CA PHE A 41 -10.64 -48.66 -16.24
C PHE A 41 -9.33 -47.91 -16.49
N LEU A 42 -9.07 -47.53 -17.69
CA LEU A 42 -8.10 -46.49 -18.05
C LEU A 42 -8.57 -45.18 -17.36
N LEU A 43 -8.07 -44.95 -16.16
CA LEU A 43 -8.17 -43.66 -15.48
C LEU A 43 -7.42 -42.65 -16.34
N ARG A 44 -8.15 -41.88 -17.18
CA ARG A 44 -7.60 -40.65 -17.72
C ARG A 44 -7.01 -39.85 -16.58
N PRO A 45 -5.78 -39.30 -16.69
CA PRO A 45 -5.24 -38.46 -15.62
C PRO A 45 -6.20 -37.28 -15.39
N ARG A 46 -6.72 -37.17 -14.16
CA ARG A 46 -7.59 -36.06 -13.77
C ARG A 46 -6.82 -34.77 -13.96
N ARG A 47 -7.16 -33.94 -14.94
CA ARG A 47 -6.63 -32.64 -15.13
C ARG A 47 -7.11 -31.78 -13.97
N LYS A 48 -6.18 -31.31 -13.11
CA LYS A 48 -6.45 -30.34 -12.05
C LYS A 48 -6.59 -28.96 -12.70
N MET A 49 -7.59 -28.19 -12.30
CA MET A 49 -7.68 -26.79 -12.67
C MET A 49 -6.49 -26.02 -12.10
N ALA A 50 -6.00 -25.03 -12.83
CA ALA A 50 -4.79 -24.30 -12.46
C ALA A 50 -5.10 -23.10 -11.58
N SER A 51 -4.19 -22.78 -10.68
CA SER A 51 -4.19 -21.63 -9.78
C SER A 51 -2.96 -20.75 -10.00
N HIS A 52 -3.10 -19.45 -9.83
CA HIS A 52 -2.09 -18.45 -10.08
C HIS A 52 -2.06 -17.38 -8.98
N ILE A 53 -0.90 -16.84 -8.69
CA ILE A 53 -0.68 -15.69 -7.80
C ILE A 53 0.09 -14.63 -8.57
N VAL A 54 -0.45 -13.42 -8.68
CA VAL A 54 0.17 -12.31 -9.43
C VAL A 54 1.48 -11.84 -8.78
N GLY A 55 1.55 -11.81 -7.46
CA GLY A 55 2.74 -11.45 -6.69
C GLY A 55 2.51 -11.57 -5.19
N TYR A 56 3.57 -11.47 -4.39
CA TYR A 56 3.52 -11.72 -2.94
C TYR A 56 4.31 -10.67 -2.14
N PRO A 57 3.92 -10.39 -0.87
CA PRO A 57 4.67 -9.48 0.01
C PRO A 57 6.11 -9.94 0.23
N ARG A 58 7.06 -9.01 0.09
CA ARG A 58 8.52 -9.31 0.15
C ARG A 58 9.21 -8.82 1.43
N MET A 59 8.56 -8.00 2.25
CA MET A 59 9.19 -7.49 3.48
C MET A 59 9.45 -8.57 4.53
N GLY A 60 8.79 -9.72 4.41
CA GLY A 60 8.82 -10.80 5.38
C GLY A 60 7.83 -10.57 6.55
N PRO A 61 7.37 -11.65 7.22
CA PRO A 61 6.33 -11.57 8.27
C PRO A 61 6.77 -10.75 9.49
N LYS A 62 8.07 -10.62 9.73
CA LYS A 62 8.65 -9.80 10.82
C LYS A 62 9.44 -8.60 10.30
N ARG A 63 9.28 -8.24 9.02
CA ARG A 63 9.99 -7.16 8.33
C ARG A 63 11.49 -7.43 8.19
N GLU A 64 11.88 -8.66 7.94
CA GLU A 64 13.26 -9.10 7.83
C GLU A 64 14.01 -8.29 6.76
N LEU A 65 13.44 -8.12 5.57
CA LEU A 65 14.05 -7.33 4.50
C LEU A 65 14.24 -5.85 4.90
N LYS A 66 13.27 -5.25 5.62
CA LYS A 66 13.41 -3.87 6.10
C LYS A 66 14.66 -3.69 6.95
N PHE A 67 14.85 -4.55 7.92
CA PHE A 67 15.98 -4.44 8.85
C PHE A 67 17.31 -4.74 8.16
N ALA A 68 17.34 -5.68 7.21
CA ALA A 68 18.52 -5.96 6.40
C ALA A 68 18.91 -4.76 5.53
N LEU A 69 17.95 -4.11 4.85
CA LEU A 69 18.19 -2.91 4.07
C LEU A 69 18.73 -1.75 4.92
N GLU A 70 18.11 -1.47 6.06
CA GLU A 70 18.52 -0.38 6.94
C GLU A 70 19.91 -0.65 7.56
N SER A 71 20.23 -1.90 7.90
CA SER A 71 21.56 -2.31 8.36
C SER A 71 22.63 -2.11 7.28
N PHE A 72 22.32 -2.50 6.04
CA PHE A 72 23.20 -2.31 4.89
C PHE A 72 23.45 -0.82 4.61
N TRP A 73 22.40 0.00 4.56
CA TRP A 73 22.53 1.46 4.33
C TRP A 73 23.26 2.20 5.45
N ASP A 74 23.20 1.68 6.68
CA ASP A 74 23.96 2.18 7.83
C ASP A 74 25.44 1.67 7.86
N GLY A 75 25.85 0.85 6.88
CA GLY A 75 27.19 0.24 6.81
C GLY A 75 27.46 -0.80 7.90
N LYS A 76 26.41 -1.37 8.51
CA LYS A 76 26.51 -2.36 9.61
C LYS A 76 26.52 -3.80 9.12
N SER A 77 26.15 -4.04 7.87
CA SER A 77 26.15 -5.35 7.22
C SER A 77 26.62 -5.25 5.78
N SER A 78 27.12 -6.34 5.23
CA SER A 78 27.62 -6.43 3.86
C SER A 78 26.50 -6.60 2.82
N ALA A 79 26.83 -6.50 1.54
CA ALA A 79 25.92 -6.82 0.43
C ALA A 79 25.52 -8.30 0.48
N ASP A 80 26.44 -9.19 0.81
CA ASP A 80 26.19 -10.63 0.94
C ASP A 80 25.18 -10.96 2.05
N ASP A 81 25.26 -10.25 3.20
CA ASP A 81 24.28 -10.39 4.28
C ASP A 81 22.87 -9.98 3.82
N LEU A 82 22.76 -8.88 3.07
CA LEU A 82 21.50 -8.43 2.50
C LEU A 82 20.94 -9.43 1.47
N GLN A 83 21.80 -9.92 0.58
CA GLN A 83 21.41 -10.91 -0.43
C GLN A 83 20.98 -12.22 0.21
N LYS A 84 21.64 -12.67 1.27
CA LYS A 84 21.25 -13.87 2.01
C LYS A 84 19.84 -13.76 2.59
N VAL A 85 19.53 -12.65 3.27
CA VAL A 85 18.16 -12.42 3.78
C VAL A 85 17.12 -12.44 2.64
N ALA A 86 17.43 -11.82 1.50
CA ALA A 86 16.56 -11.82 0.34
C ALA A 86 16.33 -13.22 -0.23
N THR A 87 17.37 -14.03 -0.35
CA THR A 87 17.33 -15.44 -0.79
C THR A 87 16.47 -16.27 0.16
N ASP A 88 16.67 -16.16 1.47
CA ASP A 88 15.91 -16.91 2.47
C ASP A 88 14.41 -16.59 2.38
N LEU A 89 14.05 -15.32 2.18
CA LEU A 89 12.67 -14.89 2.01
C LEU A 89 12.06 -15.42 0.70
N ARG A 90 12.74 -15.32 -0.44
CA ARG A 90 12.27 -15.85 -1.73
C ARG A 90 12.02 -17.35 -1.66
N CYS A 91 12.99 -18.09 -1.12
CA CYS A 91 12.87 -19.54 -0.94
C CYS A 91 11.67 -19.92 -0.07
N SER A 92 11.44 -19.19 1.02
CA SER A 92 10.30 -19.39 1.91
C SER A 92 8.95 -19.14 1.20
N ILE A 93 8.85 -18.06 0.42
CA ILE A 93 7.64 -17.68 -0.33
C ILE A 93 7.31 -18.73 -1.39
N TRP A 94 8.29 -19.15 -2.19
CA TRP A 94 8.05 -20.16 -3.24
C TRP A 94 7.66 -21.53 -2.66
N LYS A 95 8.30 -21.96 -1.57
CA LYS A 95 7.94 -23.20 -0.87
C LYS A 95 6.51 -23.14 -0.33
N GLN A 96 6.13 -22.04 0.32
CA GLN A 96 4.76 -21.84 0.83
C GLN A 96 3.71 -21.98 -0.27
N MET A 97 3.92 -21.37 -1.44
CA MET A 97 2.98 -21.49 -2.56
C MET A 97 2.95 -22.91 -3.14
N THR A 98 4.10 -23.57 -3.23
CA THR A 98 4.20 -24.96 -3.68
C THR A 98 3.48 -25.90 -2.73
N ASP A 99 3.66 -25.75 -1.43
CA ASP A 99 3.04 -26.59 -0.38
C ASP A 99 1.52 -26.45 -0.37
N VAL A 100 1.00 -25.24 -0.62
CA VAL A 100 -0.43 -25.00 -0.81
C VAL A 100 -0.94 -25.65 -2.11
N GLY A 101 -0.10 -25.79 -3.12
CA GLY A 101 -0.44 -26.43 -4.40
C GLY A 101 -0.79 -25.43 -5.52
N ILE A 102 -0.30 -24.18 -5.42
CA ILE A 102 -0.37 -23.21 -6.53
C ILE A 102 0.42 -23.76 -7.71
N LYS A 103 -0.14 -23.67 -8.93
CA LYS A 103 0.50 -24.13 -10.13
C LYS A 103 1.39 -23.06 -10.76
N TYR A 104 0.91 -21.86 -10.88
CA TYR A 104 1.61 -20.74 -11.51
C TYR A 104 2.13 -19.80 -10.41
N ILE A 105 3.38 -20.02 -10.02
CA ILE A 105 4.07 -19.30 -8.92
C ILE A 105 4.93 -18.20 -9.54
N PRO A 106 4.83 -16.92 -9.11
CA PRO A 106 5.62 -15.85 -9.69
C PRO A 106 7.07 -15.86 -9.19
N SER A 107 8.03 -15.51 -10.04
CA SER A 107 9.38 -15.07 -9.69
C SER A 107 9.65 -13.68 -10.25
N ASN A 108 10.75 -13.03 -9.85
CA ASN A 108 11.09 -11.64 -10.16
C ASN A 108 10.09 -10.59 -9.62
N THR A 109 9.26 -10.95 -8.63
CA THR A 109 8.38 -10.02 -7.92
C THR A 109 8.98 -9.54 -6.60
N PHE A 110 10.17 -10.01 -6.26
CA PHE A 110 10.94 -9.57 -5.10
C PHE A 110 11.89 -8.44 -5.52
N SER A 111 11.76 -7.26 -4.94
CA SER A 111 12.61 -6.09 -5.21
C SER A 111 13.28 -5.60 -3.93
N TYR A 112 14.52 -5.10 -4.03
CA TYR A 112 15.20 -4.46 -2.90
C TYR A 112 14.64 -3.06 -2.61
N TYR A 113 14.08 -2.39 -3.63
CA TYR A 113 13.44 -1.09 -3.46
C TYR A 113 12.06 -1.06 -4.15
N ASP A 114 12.00 -1.11 -5.48
CA ASP A 114 10.75 -1.20 -6.23
C ASP A 114 10.93 -1.90 -7.60
N GLN A 115 9.84 -2.40 -8.16
CA GLN A 115 9.84 -3.21 -9.38
C GLN A 115 10.08 -2.39 -10.65
N VAL A 116 9.75 -1.08 -10.66
CA VAL A 116 10.02 -0.20 -11.82
C VAL A 116 11.49 0.18 -11.83
N LEU A 117 12.10 0.38 -10.67
CA LEU A 117 13.54 0.56 -10.53
C LEU A 117 14.31 -0.70 -10.97
N ASP A 118 13.80 -1.91 -10.66
CA ASP A 118 14.36 -3.16 -11.17
C ASP A 118 14.32 -3.21 -12.70
N ALA A 119 13.21 -2.77 -13.33
CA ALA A 119 13.09 -2.67 -14.79
C ALA A 119 14.03 -1.60 -15.35
N THR A 120 14.21 -0.46 -14.67
CA THR A 120 15.17 0.58 -15.02
C THR A 120 16.60 0.05 -15.00
N ALA A 121 16.94 -0.74 -13.98
CA ALA A 121 18.24 -1.41 -13.90
C ALA A 121 18.41 -2.48 -15.01
N MET A 122 17.38 -3.26 -15.30
CA MET A 122 17.39 -4.24 -16.40
C MET A 122 17.68 -3.57 -17.75
N LEU A 123 17.04 -2.41 -17.99
CA LEU A 123 17.20 -1.64 -19.24
C LEU A 123 18.47 -0.78 -19.27
N GLY A 124 19.24 -0.69 -18.17
CA GLY A 124 20.40 0.17 -18.08
C GLY A 124 20.09 1.68 -18.21
N ALA A 125 18.84 2.05 -17.99
CA ALA A 125 18.35 3.43 -18.18
C ALA A 125 18.75 4.35 -17.01
N VAL A 126 20.05 4.40 -16.72
CA VAL A 126 20.62 5.17 -15.60
C VAL A 126 20.86 6.62 -16.01
N PRO A 127 20.30 7.63 -15.32
CA PRO A 127 20.62 9.03 -15.58
C PRO A 127 22.11 9.36 -15.44
N GLU A 128 22.65 10.22 -16.32
CA GLU A 128 24.08 10.56 -16.41
C GLU A 128 24.69 11.02 -15.08
N ARG A 129 23.89 11.69 -14.23
CA ARG A 129 24.38 12.19 -12.93
C ARG A 129 24.87 11.11 -11.96
N TYR A 130 24.56 9.83 -12.19
CA TYR A 130 25.05 8.73 -11.37
C TYR A 130 26.35 8.11 -11.89
N ASN A 131 26.94 8.66 -12.97
CA ASN A 131 28.24 8.27 -13.54
C ASN A 131 28.33 6.76 -13.86
N TYR A 132 27.23 6.16 -14.28
CA TYR A 132 27.22 4.76 -14.69
C TYR A 132 27.92 4.58 -16.05
N THR A 133 28.87 3.65 -16.10
CA THR A 133 29.73 3.45 -17.28
C THR A 133 29.42 2.16 -18.05
N GLY A 134 28.38 1.43 -17.63
CA GLY A 134 27.98 0.14 -18.24
C GLY A 134 28.29 -1.06 -17.37
N GLY A 135 27.80 -2.24 -17.76
CA GLY A 135 27.93 -3.51 -17.03
C GLY A 135 26.73 -3.83 -16.15
N GLU A 136 26.89 -4.78 -15.22
CA GLU A 136 25.83 -5.14 -14.25
C GLU A 136 25.67 -4.00 -13.21
N ILE A 137 24.41 -3.61 -12.94
CA ILE A 137 24.13 -2.55 -11.98
C ILE A 137 24.18 -3.10 -10.56
N GLY A 138 25.21 -2.66 -9.80
CA GLY A 138 25.38 -2.98 -8.38
C GLY A 138 24.48 -2.18 -7.44
N PHE A 139 24.51 -2.52 -6.15
CA PHE A 139 23.72 -1.83 -5.12
C PHE A 139 24.08 -0.35 -4.94
N ASP A 140 25.31 0.05 -5.26
CA ASP A 140 25.77 1.43 -5.21
C ASP A 140 24.98 2.33 -6.16
N ILE A 141 24.89 1.97 -7.44
CA ILE A 141 24.11 2.71 -8.45
C ILE A 141 22.61 2.54 -8.18
N TYR A 142 22.16 1.31 -7.90
CA TYR A 142 20.74 1.01 -7.64
C TYR A 142 20.17 1.86 -6.49
N PHE A 143 20.84 1.89 -5.34
CA PHE A 143 20.38 2.71 -4.20
C PHE A 143 20.68 4.20 -4.35
N SER A 144 21.67 4.59 -5.15
CA SER A 144 21.87 6.01 -5.49
C SER A 144 20.70 6.55 -6.32
N MET A 145 20.18 5.79 -7.28
CA MET A 145 18.95 6.14 -8.01
C MET A 145 17.75 6.27 -7.08
N ALA A 146 17.58 5.34 -6.15
CA ALA A 146 16.43 5.27 -5.25
C ALA A 146 16.44 6.36 -4.17
N ARG A 147 17.60 6.67 -3.58
CA ARG A 147 17.74 7.46 -2.35
C ARG A 147 18.62 8.68 -2.50
N GLY A 148 19.37 8.76 -3.59
CA GLY A 148 20.48 9.70 -3.70
C GLY A 148 21.65 9.31 -2.80
N ASN A 149 22.72 10.10 -2.86
CA ASN A 149 23.87 10.02 -1.99
C ASN A 149 24.35 11.44 -1.63
N ALA A 150 25.50 11.58 -0.97
CA ALA A 150 26.00 12.89 -0.51
C ALA A 150 26.14 13.93 -1.64
N SER A 151 26.43 13.48 -2.86
CA SER A 151 26.72 14.36 -4.01
C SER A 151 25.62 14.42 -5.06
N VAL A 152 24.73 13.41 -5.12
CA VAL A 152 23.74 13.27 -6.19
C VAL A 152 22.33 13.07 -5.60
N PRO A 153 21.30 13.86 -6.04
CA PRO A 153 19.92 13.66 -5.61
C PRO A 153 19.34 12.35 -6.14
N ALA A 154 18.35 11.82 -5.45
CA ALA A 154 17.57 10.66 -5.89
C ALA A 154 16.73 10.98 -7.14
N MET A 155 16.29 9.93 -7.84
CA MET A 155 15.22 10.05 -8.84
C MET A 155 13.89 10.37 -8.19
N GLU A 156 12.95 10.88 -8.98
CA GLU A 156 11.58 11.17 -8.52
C GLU A 156 10.88 9.90 -8.02
N MET A 157 10.01 10.04 -7.03
CA MET A 157 9.18 8.96 -6.50
C MET A 157 7.71 9.38 -6.54
N THR A 158 6.83 8.49 -7.00
CA THR A 158 5.38 8.73 -7.04
C THR A 158 4.60 7.46 -6.73
N LYS A 159 3.27 7.59 -6.62
CA LYS A 159 2.37 6.47 -6.30
C LYS A 159 2.26 5.47 -7.44
N TRP A 160 2.21 4.18 -7.10
CA TRP A 160 1.86 3.10 -7.99
C TRP A 160 0.34 3.04 -8.13
N PHE A 161 -0.16 3.63 -9.21
CA PHE A 161 -1.60 3.80 -9.50
C PHE A 161 -2.36 4.44 -8.31
N ASP A 162 -3.46 3.86 -7.90
CA ASP A 162 -4.30 4.27 -6.76
C ASP A 162 -3.94 3.53 -5.45
N THR A 163 -2.67 3.16 -5.28
CA THR A 163 -2.17 2.44 -4.10
C THR A 163 -1.28 3.31 -3.22
N ASN A 164 -1.07 2.92 -1.96
CA ASN A 164 -0.07 3.54 -1.09
C ASN A 164 1.38 3.05 -1.37
N TYR A 165 1.56 2.17 -2.34
CA TYR A 165 2.89 1.77 -2.79
C TYR A 165 3.47 2.85 -3.72
N HIS A 166 4.76 3.14 -3.58
CA HIS A 166 5.46 4.14 -4.40
C HIS A 166 6.55 3.46 -5.23
N PHE A 167 6.76 4.00 -6.43
CA PHE A 167 7.85 3.57 -7.30
C PHE A 167 8.77 4.75 -7.67
N ILE A 168 9.99 4.42 -8.06
CA ILE A 168 10.97 5.37 -8.58
C ILE A 168 10.68 5.59 -10.07
N VAL A 169 10.43 6.85 -10.44
CA VAL A 169 10.02 7.23 -11.78
C VAL A 169 11.23 7.24 -12.71
N PRO A 170 11.23 6.46 -13.81
CA PRO A 170 12.31 6.52 -14.79
C PRO A 170 12.37 7.90 -15.45
N GLU A 171 13.58 8.44 -15.57
CA GLU A 171 13.87 9.74 -16.19
C GLU A 171 14.53 9.50 -17.55
N LEU A 172 13.79 9.74 -18.63
CA LEU A 172 14.21 9.40 -19.98
C LEU A 172 14.31 10.64 -20.88
N GLY A 173 15.18 10.57 -21.88
CA GLY A 173 15.34 11.61 -22.90
C GLY A 173 15.64 10.99 -24.26
N PRO A 174 15.64 11.78 -25.36
CA PRO A 174 15.87 11.28 -26.70
C PRO A 174 17.24 10.63 -26.89
N ASN A 175 18.21 10.96 -26.04
CA ASN A 175 19.58 10.42 -26.09
C ASN A 175 19.82 9.33 -25.03
N THR A 176 18.77 8.86 -24.31
CA THR A 176 18.92 7.80 -23.33
C THR A 176 19.45 6.53 -23.99
N LYS A 177 20.57 6.04 -23.47
CA LYS A 177 21.15 4.77 -23.91
C LYS A 177 20.57 3.63 -23.08
N PHE A 178 20.22 2.55 -23.77
CA PHE A 178 19.73 1.34 -23.15
C PHE A 178 20.73 0.20 -23.33
N SER A 179 20.88 -0.63 -22.32
CA SER A 179 21.71 -1.85 -22.34
C SER A 179 21.15 -2.86 -21.35
N TYR A 180 21.31 -4.15 -21.64
CA TYR A 180 20.93 -5.19 -20.68
C TYR A 180 21.91 -5.18 -19.51
N SER A 181 21.50 -4.63 -18.38
CA SER A 181 22.38 -4.25 -17.26
C SER A 181 21.95 -4.82 -15.91
N SER A 182 20.97 -5.74 -15.89
CA SER A 182 20.65 -6.55 -14.71
C SER A 182 20.01 -7.87 -15.10
N HIS A 183 20.65 -8.98 -14.71
CA HIS A 183 20.19 -10.35 -14.97
C HIS A 183 19.31 -10.92 -13.84
N LYS A 184 18.74 -10.08 -13.00
CA LYS A 184 17.94 -10.44 -11.82
C LYS A 184 16.81 -11.42 -12.14
N ALA A 185 16.02 -11.16 -13.21
CA ALA A 185 14.87 -12.01 -13.58
C ALA A 185 15.29 -13.46 -13.87
N VAL A 186 16.41 -13.63 -14.59
CA VAL A 186 16.96 -14.95 -14.94
C VAL A 186 17.58 -15.62 -13.72
N SER A 187 18.25 -14.85 -12.86
CA SER A 187 18.90 -15.35 -11.65
C SER A 187 17.86 -15.88 -10.65
N GLU A 188 16.77 -15.16 -10.41
CA GLU A 188 15.70 -15.61 -9.51
C GLU A 188 14.93 -16.81 -10.07
N TYR A 189 14.71 -16.87 -11.41
CA TYR A 189 14.14 -18.07 -12.03
C TYR A 189 15.02 -19.31 -11.81
N LYS A 190 16.34 -19.19 -12.04
CA LYS A 190 17.31 -20.26 -11.81
C LYS A 190 17.37 -20.67 -10.33
N GLU A 191 17.30 -19.71 -9.40
CA GLU A 191 17.25 -19.96 -7.96
C GLU A 191 16.02 -20.81 -7.57
N ALA A 192 14.82 -20.45 -8.03
CA ALA A 192 13.61 -21.24 -7.81
C ALA A 192 13.72 -22.65 -8.43
N LYS A 193 14.23 -22.73 -9.64
CA LYS A 193 14.39 -24.00 -10.36
C LYS A 193 15.38 -24.95 -9.66
N ALA A 194 16.43 -24.43 -9.05
CA ALA A 194 17.36 -25.22 -8.23
C ALA A 194 16.69 -25.84 -6.99
N LEU A 195 15.57 -25.26 -6.51
CA LEU A 195 14.72 -25.85 -5.47
C LEU A 195 13.70 -26.87 -6.01
N GLY A 196 13.71 -27.14 -7.32
CA GLY A 196 12.71 -27.99 -7.99
C GLY A 196 11.35 -27.31 -8.19
N ILE A 197 11.29 -25.98 -8.10
CA ILE A 197 10.06 -25.19 -8.22
C ILE A 197 10.06 -24.47 -9.58
N GLU A 198 9.06 -24.82 -10.43
CA GLU A 198 8.83 -24.09 -11.69
C GLU A 198 8.06 -22.80 -11.39
N THR A 199 8.59 -21.66 -11.85
CA THR A 199 7.99 -20.34 -11.63
C THR A 199 7.68 -19.65 -12.96
N ILE A 200 6.85 -18.60 -12.91
CA ILE A 200 6.63 -17.66 -14.00
C ILE A 200 7.42 -16.39 -13.71
N PRO A 201 8.50 -16.10 -14.46
CA PRO A 201 9.17 -14.81 -14.38
C PRO A 201 8.22 -13.67 -14.75
N VAL A 202 8.14 -12.65 -13.89
CA VAL A 202 7.29 -11.46 -14.08
C VAL A 202 8.16 -10.28 -14.49
N LEU A 203 7.83 -9.62 -15.59
CA LEU A 203 8.46 -8.40 -16.07
C LEU A 203 7.43 -7.28 -16.15
N ILE A 204 7.83 -6.07 -15.82
CA ILE A 204 7.04 -4.88 -16.19
C ILE A 204 7.01 -4.82 -17.71
N GLY A 205 5.82 -4.69 -18.29
CA GLY A 205 5.66 -4.62 -19.73
C GLY A 205 6.29 -3.34 -20.33
N PRO A 206 6.79 -3.42 -21.58
CA PRO A 206 7.52 -2.31 -22.19
C PRO A 206 6.69 -1.04 -22.33
N VAL A 207 5.40 -1.16 -22.61
CA VAL A 207 4.52 0.02 -22.76
C VAL A 207 4.23 0.65 -21.39
N THR A 208 3.89 -0.15 -20.39
CA THR A 208 3.71 0.34 -19.02
C THR A 208 4.97 1.04 -18.51
N TYR A 209 6.16 0.46 -18.72
CA TYR A 209 7.41 1.10 -18.30
C TYR A 209 7.56 2.51 -18.88
N LEU A 210 7.36 2.67 -20.19
CA LEU A 210 7.50 3.98 -20.86
C LEU A 210 6.39 4.96 -20.47
N MET A 211 5.16 4.48 -20.28
CA MET A 211 4.05 5.34 -19.85
C MET A 211 4.21 5.85 -18.41
N LEU A 212 4.89 5.11 -17.56
CA LEU A 212 5.21 5.51 -16.19
C LEU A 212 6.48 6.38 -16.10
N SER A 213 7.23 6.51 -17.19
CA SER A 213 8.44 7.32 -17.28
C SER A 213 8.13 8.80 -17.51
N LYS A 214 9.07 9.66 -17.19
CA LYS A 214 8.98 11.12 -17.39
C LYS A 214 10.19 11.65 -18.17
N PRO A 215 10.05 12.79 -18.87
CA PRO A 215 11.19 13.47 -19.47
C PRO A 215 12.24 13.79 -18.39
N ALA A 216 13.50 13.49 -18.68
CA ALA A 216 14.63 13.85 -17.83
C ALA A 216 14.80 15.37 -17.72
N LYS A 217 15.52 15.83 -16.68
CA LYS A 217 15.79 17.24 -16.47
C LYS A 217 16.50 17.85 -17.70
N GLY A 218 15.99 18.99 -18.18
CA GLY A 218 16.52 19.66 -19.38
C GLY A 218 16.02 19.13 -20.71
N VAL A 219 15.23 18.07 -20.71
CA VAL A 219 14.55 17.56 -21.92
C VAL A 219 13.28 18.38 -22.18
N GLU A 220 13.01 18.64 -23.44
CA GLU A 220 11.80 19.34 -23.91
C GLU A 220 10.53 18.66 -23.34
N LYS A 221 9.57 19.46 -22.85
CA LYS A 221 8.31 18.95 -22.27
C LYS A 221 7.44 18.18 -23.28
N SER A 222 7.61 18.48 -24.57
CA SER A 222 6.93 17.79 -25.68
C SER A 222 7.46 16.39 -25.94
N PHE A 223 8.58 16.01 -25.33
CA PHE A 223 9.13 14.66 -25.50
C PHE A 223 8.24 13.62 -24.83
N ALA A 224 7.79 12.65 -25.60
CA ALA A 224 6.99 11.52 -25.12
C ALA A 224 7.89 10.30 -24.93
N PRO A 225 8.09 9.77 -23.69
CA PRO A 225 8.90 8.57 -23.46
C PRO A 225 8.50 7.36 -24.31
N LEU A 226 7.22 7.27 -24.70
CA LEU A 226 6.71 6.20 -25.57
C LEU A 226 7.38 6.14 -26.95
N SER A 227 8.00 7.23 -27.42
CA SER A 227 8.79 7.26 -28.65
C SER A 227 10.06 6.37 -28.57
N LEU A 228 10.48 5.97 -27.36
CA LEU A 228 11.64 5.09 -27.14
C LEU A 228 11.29 3.58 -27.20
N LEU A 229 10.06 3.23 -27.57
CA LEU A 229 9.61 1.84 -27.57
C LEU A 229 10.54 0.92 -28.38
N GLU A 230 10.91 1.31 -29.60
CA GLU A 230 11.83 0.53 -30.44
C GLU A 230 13.24 0.37 -29.84
N SER A 231 13.67 1.34 -29.01
CA SER A 231 14.99 1.30 -28.39
C SER A 231 15.08 0.32 -27.21
N ILE A 232 13.98 0.05 -26.52
CA ILE A 232 13.97 -0.88 -25.37
C ILE A 232 13.63 -2.34 -25.77
N LEU A 233 12.90 -2.56 -26.86
CA LEU A 233 12.48 -3.89 -27.27
C LEU A 233 13.62 -4.88 -27.53
N PRO A 234 14.80 -4.48 -28.08
CA PRO A 234 15.95 -5.38 -28.19
C PRO A 234 16.37 -5.98 -26.87
N ILE A 235 16.36 -5.22 -25.77
CA ILE A 235 16.74 -5.69 -24.43
C ILE A 235 15.70 -6.70 -23.92
N TYR A 236 14.41 -6.44 -24.11
CA TYR A 236 13.37 -7.44 -23.79
C TYR A 236 13.59 -8.74 -24.56
N LYS A 237 14.03 -8.68 -25.85
CA LYS A 237 14.37 -9.88 -26.65
C LYS A 237 15.54 -10.66 -26.03
N GLU A 238 16.56 -9.97 -25.52
CA GLU A 238 17.70 -10.61 -24.83
C GLU A 238 17.25 -11.29 -23.53
N VAL A 239 16.49 -10.61 -22.67
CA VAL A 239 15.95 -11.19 -21.43
C VAL A 239 15.08 -12.42 -21.70
N ILE A 240 14.19 -12.34 -22.71
CA ILE A 240 13.36 -13.47 -23.16
C ILE A 240 14.22 -14.65 -23.62
N ALA A 241 15.27 -14.37 -24.39
CA ALA A 241 16.19 -15.42 -24.88
C ALA A 241 16.92 -16.12 -23.73
N GLU A 242 17.41 -15.37 -22.72
CA GLU A 242 18.05 -15.94 -21.54
C GLU A 242 17.08 -16.75 -20.66
N LEU A 243 15.83 -16.28 -20.46
CA LEU A 243 14.80 -17.03 -19.74
C LEU A 243 14.46 -18.33 -20.45
N LYS A 244 14.37 -18.30 -21.78
CA LYS A 244 14.18 -19.54 -22.59
C LYS A 244 15.37 -20.49 -22.45
N ALA A 245 16.60 -19.98 -22.52
CA ALA A 245 17.81 -20.78 -22.33
C ALA A 245 17.89 -21.37 -20.91
N ALA A 246 17.39 -20.67 -19.88
CA ALA A 246 17.23 -21.19 -18.53
C ALA A 246 16.12 -22.25 -18.40
N GLY A 247 15.27 -22.38 -19.43
CA GLY A 247 14.20 -23.38 -19.54
C GLY A 247 12.86 -22.92 -18.94
N ALA A 248 12.58 -21.62 -18.93
CA ALA A 248 11.26 -21.09 -18.57
C ALA A 248 10.20 -21.58 -19.57
N SER A 249 9.06 -21.99 -19.06
CA SER A 249 7.92 -22.44 -19.87
C SER A 249 6.83 -21.37 -20.02
N TRP A 250 6.80 -20.42 -19.08
CA TRP A 250 5.92 -19.25 -19.05
C TRP A 250 6.70 -17.98 -18.76
N ILE A 251 6.17 -16.86 -19.23
CA ILE A 251 6.59 -15.50 -18.86
C ILE A 251 5.34 -14.64 -18.67
N GLN A 252 5.37 -13.73 -17.69
CA GLN A 252 4.31 -12.76 -17.44
C GLN A 252 4.81 -11.34 -17.72
N PHE A 253 4.03 -10.57 -18.45
CA PHE A 253 4.20 -9.12 -18.59
C PHE A 253 3.09 -8.39 -17.84
N ASP A 254 3.47 -7.59 -16.87
CA ASP A 254 2.54 -6.71 -16.17
C ASP A 254 2.33 -5.42 -16.97
N GLU A 255 1.13 -5.26 -17.52
CA GLU A 255 0.70 -4.10 -18.29
C GLU A 255 -0.51 -3.41 -17.64
N PRO A 256 -0.41 -2.98 -16.38
CA PRO A 256 -1.54 -2.37 -15.68
C PRO A 256 -1.99 -1.03 -16.28
N THR A 257 -1.18 -0.35 -17.10
CA THR A 257 -1.63 0.86 -17.80
C THR A 257 -2.77 0.61 -18.79
N LEU A 258 -3.00 -0.65 -19.21
CA LEU A 258 -4.15 -1.04 -20.04
C LEU A 258 -5.52 -0.79 -19.38
N VAL A 259 -5.58 -0.58 -18.08
CA VAL A 259 -6.82 -0.22 -17.39
C VAL A 259 -7.10 1.28 -17.37
N LEU A 260 -6.20 2.12 -17.88
CA LEU A 260 -6.37 3.57 -17.98
C LEU A 260 -7.25 3.95 -19.18
N ASP A 261 -7.70 5.21 -19.22
CA ASP A 261 -8.36 5.79 -20.40
C ASP A 261 -7.28 6.22 -21.41
N LEU A 262 -6.92 5.28 -22.31
CA LEU A 262 -5.81 5.42 -23.26
C LEU A 262 -6.22 6.10 -24.56
N GLU A 263 -5.29 6.88 -25.12
CA GLU A 263 -5.43 7.44 -26.47
C GLU A 263 -5.05 6.40 -27.54
N SER A 264 -5.50 6.59 -28.78
CA SER A 264 -5.28 5.63 -29.87
C SER A 264 -3.80 5.31 -30.09
N HIS A 265 -2.90 6.29 -30.06
CA HIS A 265 -1.47 6.08 -30.24
C HIS A 265 -0.84 5.25 -29.12
N GLN A 266 -1.40 5.33 -27.89
CA GLN A 266 -0.94 4.52 -26.75
C GLN A 266 -1.42 3.06 -26.92
N LEU A 267 -2.64 2.85 -27.41
CA LEU A 267 -3.14 1.50 -27.72
C LEU A 267 -2.37 0.86 -28.87
N GLU A 268 -2.01 1.63 -29.90
CA GLU A 268 -1.17 1.17 -31.02
C GLU A 268 0.22 0.71 -30.54
N ALA A 269 0.78 1.37 -29.51
CA ALA A 269 2.07 1.00 -28.94
C ALA A 269 2.06 -0.43 -28.35
N PHE A 270 0.94 -0.88 -27.75
CA PHE A 270 0.82 -2.28 -27.30
C PHE A 270 0.83 -3.25 -28.48
N THR A 271 0.10 -2.96 -29.54
CA THR A 271 0.12 -3.79 -30.75
C THR A 271 1.53 -3.88 -31.33
N LYS A 272 2.20 -2.73 -31.46
CA LYS A 272 3.57 -2.65 -31.98
C LYS A 272 4.56 -3.44 -31.12
N ALA A 273 4.54 -3.24 -29.80
CA ALA A 273 5.45 -3.91 -28.86
C ALA A 273 5.34 -5.45 -28.96
N TYR A 274 4.14 -5.97 -28.84
CA TYR A 274 3.92 -7.43 -28.81
C TYR A 274 4.02 -8.10 -30.20
N THR A 275 3.78 -7.36 -31.27
CA THR A 275 4.08 -7.83 -32.64
C THR A 275 5.59 -7.92 -32.87
N GLU A 276 6.34 -6.91 -32.43
CA GLU A 276 7.81 -6.91 -32.53
C GLU A 276 8.48 -8.01 -31.69
N LEU A 277 7.88 -8.34 -30.54
CA LEU A 277 8.36 -9.42 -29.66
C LEU A 277 7.89 -10.81 -30.10
N GLU A 278 6.90 -10.97 -31.00
CA GLU A 278 6.24 -12.24 -31.33
C GLU A 278 7.22 -13.36 -31.66
N SER A 279 8.24 -13.09 -32.47
CA SER A 279 9.24 -14.07 -32.85
C SER A 279 10.10 -14.56 -31.68
N SER A 280 10.47 -13.65 -30.77
CA SER A 280 11.24 -13.96 -29.55
C SER A 280 10.42 -14.74 -28.55
N LEU A 281 9.10 -14.51 -28.49
CA LEU A 281 8.16 -15.21 -27.60
C LEU A 281 7.82 -16.63 -28.07
N SER A 282 8.12 -16.99 -29.32
CA SER A 282 7.86 -18.33 -29.86
C SER A 282 8.46 -19.45 -28.98
N GLY A 283 7.65 -20.45 -28.64
CA GLY A 283 8.05 -21.57 -27.76
C GLY A 283 7.84 -21.28 -26.25
N LEU A 284 7.42 -20.08 -25.85
CA LEU A 284 6.97 -19.74 -24.51
C LEU A 284 5.44 -19.59 -24.46
N ASN A 285 4.87 -19.84 -23.30
CA ASN A 285 3.54 -19.33 -22.98
C ASN A 285 3.69 -17.94 -22.37
N VAL A 286 2.91 -17.00 -22.87
CA VAL A 286 2.98 -15.59 -22.50
C VAL A 286 1.67 -15.17 -21.86
N LEU A 287 1.74 -14.62 -20.68
CA LEU A 287 0.64 -14.01 -19.95
C LEU A 287 0.80 -12.47 -19.96
N ILE A 288 -0.22 -11.75 -20.41
CA ILE A 288 -0.35 -10.31 -20.14
C ILE A 288 -1.29 -10.16 -18.95
N GLU A 289 -0.80 -9.55 -17.88
CA GLU A 289 -1.53 -9.34 -16.63
C GLU A 289 -1.93 -7.87 -16.50
N THR A 290 -3.23 -7.64 -16.22
CA THR A 290 -3.79 -6.32 -15.95
C THR A 290 -4.51 -6.32 -14.61
N TYR A 291 -4.50 -5.20 -13.89
CA TYR A 291 -5.12 -5.13 -12.58
C TYR A 291 -5.51 -3.71 -12.17
N PHE A 292 -6.30 -3.62 -11.09
CA PHE A 292 -6.79 -2.43 -10.38
C PHE A 292 -8.09 -1.81 -10.93
N ALA A 293 -8.51 -2.11 -12.16
CA ALA A 293 -9.78 -1.64 -12.72
C ALA A 293 -10.22 -2.50 -13.92
N ASP A 294 -11.36 -2.17 -14.51
CA ASP A 294 -11.81 -2.73 -15.78
C ASP A 294 -10.84 -2.40 -16.92
N VAL A 295 -10.65 -3.33 -17.84
CA VAL A 295 -10.01 -3.02 -19.14
C VAL A 295 -11.05 -2.35 -20.06
N PRO A 296 -10.74 -1.20 -20.71
CA PRO A 296 -11.62 -0.60 -21.71
C PRO A 296 -11.89 -1.54 -22.88
N ALA A 297 -13.10 -1.47 -23.46
CA ALA A 297 -13.50 -2.37 -24.54
C ALA A 297 -12.57 -2.33 -25.76
N GLU A 298 -12.02 -1.15 -26.08
CA GLU A 298 -11.04 -1.00 -27.17
C GLU A 298 -9.71 -1.67 -26.84
N ALA A 299 -9.16 -1.44 -25.63
CA ALA A 299 -7.95 -2.10 -25.17
C ALA A 299 -8.16 -3.62 -25.13
N TYR A 300 -9.31 -4.10 -24.64
CA TYR A 300 -9.65 -5.52 -24.62
C TYR A 300 -9.59 -6.15 -26.01
N LYS A 301 -10.19 -5.51 -27.02
CA LYS A 301 -10.17 -6.01 -28.42
C LYS A 301 -8.75 -6.09 -28.97
N ILE A 302 -7.92 -5.09 -28.70
CA ILE A 302 -6.54 -5.02 -29.18
C ILE A 302 -5.70 -6.13 -28.55
N ILE A 303 -5.67 -6.22 -27.22
CA ILE A 303 -4.81 -7.19 -26.54
C ILE A 303 -5.24 -8.62 -26.81
N THR A 304 -6.53 -8.91 -26.84
CA THR A 304 -7.02 -10.27 -27.08
C THR A 304 -6.76 -10.76 -28.51
N ALA A 305 -6.50 -9.86 -29.45
CA ALA A 305 -6.11 -10.16 -30.81
C ALA A 305 -4.62 -10.46 -31.01
N LEU A 306 -3.75 -10.17 -30.02
CA LEU A 306 -2.29 -10.38 -30.10
C LEU A 306 -1.94 -11.87 -30.30
N LYS A 307 -1.14 -12.19 -31.32
CA LYS A 307 -0.87 -13.59 -31.71
C LYS A 307 0.08 -14.30 -30.76
N GLY A 308 1.21 -13.74 -30.43
CA GLY A 308 2.25 -14.33 -29.57
C GLY A 308 1.89 -14.51 -28.09
N VAL A 309 0.68 -14.09 -27.66
CA VAL A 309 0.19 -14.13 -26.28
C VAL A 309 -0.65 -15.36 -26.04
N SER A 310 -0.38 -16.10 -24.97
CA SER A 310 -1.06 -17.37 -24.62
C SER A 310 -2.23 -17.18 -23.67
N GLY A 311 -2.23 -16.11 -22.86
CA GLY A 311 -3.26 -15.84 -21.87
C GLY A 311 -3.32 -14.39 -21.42
N PHE A 312 -4.44 -14.05 -20.80
CA PHE A 312 -4.70 -12.72 -20.25
C PHE A 312 -5.19 -12.83 -18.82
N GLY A 313 -4.68 -11.96 -17.95
CA GLY A 313 -5.11 -11.79 -16.57
C GLY A 313 -5.96 -10.55 -16.42
N PHE A 314 -7.12 -10.69 -15.81
CA PHE A 314 -8.06 -9.59 -15.57
C PHE A 314 -8.55 -9.57 -14.12
N ASP A 315 -8.69 -8.36 -13.59
CA ASP A 315 -9.28 -8.11 -12.28
C ASP A 315 -10.82 -8.16 -12.35
N PHE A 316 -11.44 -9.12 -11.67
CA PHE A 316 -12.90 -9.26 -11.56
C PHE A 316 -13.43 -8.72 -10.23
N ILE A 317 -12.58 -8.15 -9.39
CA ILE A 317 -12.96 -7.56 -8.10
C ILE A 317 -13.16 -6.04 -8.25
N ARG A 318 -12.12 -5.33 -8.70
CA ARG A 318 -12.18 -3.89 -8.95
C ARG A 318 -12.65 -3.55 -10.35
N GLY A 319 -12.48 -4.47 -11.28
CA GLY A 319 -13.05 -4.45 -12.61
C GLY A 319 -14.46 -5.03 -12.62
N ALA A 320 -15.44 -4.36 -11.99
CA ALA A 320 -16.82 -4.85 -11.87
C ALA A 320 -17.51 -5.09 -13.23
N LYS A 321 -17.12 -4.35 -14.27
CA LYS A 321 -17.66 -4.46 -15.64
C LYS A 321 -16.90 -5.48 -16.50
N THR A 322 -15.76 -6.00 -16.04
CA THR A 322 -14.93 -6.94 -16.83
C THR A 322 -15.69 -8.21 -17.18
N LEU A 323 -16.50 -8.74 -16.25
CA LEU A 323 -17.31 -9.93 -16.52
C LEU A 323 -18.32 -9.70 -17.66
N ASP A 324 -18.99 -8.56 -17.67
CA ASP A 324 -19.97 -8.22 -18.72
C ASP A 324 -19.28 -7.93 -20.05
N LEU A 325 -18.08 -7.36 -20.02
CA LEU A 325 -17.25 -7.20 -21.21
C LEU A 325 -16.86 -8.56 -21.80
N VAL A 326 -16.38 -9.50 -20.99
CA VAL A 326 -16.06 -10.86 -21.46
C VAL A 326 -17.29 -11.58 -22.00
N LYS A 327 -18.47 -11.42 -21.36
CA LYS A 327 -19.73 -12.00 -21.86
C LYS A 327 -20.15 -11.42 -23.21
N SER A 328 -20.05 -10.11 -23.39
CA SER A 328 -20.53 -9.41 -24.58
C SER A 328 -19.56 -9.49 -25.76
N ALA A 329 -18.25 -9.38 -25.52
CA ALA A 329 -17.22 -9.42 -26.55
C ALA A 329 -16.72 -10.85 -26.87
N GLY A 330 -17.01 -11.83 -25.99
CA GLY A 330 -16.44 -13.18 -26.05
C GLY A 330 -14.99 -13.21 -25.60
N PHE A 331 -14.38 -14.40 -25.61
CA PHE A 331 -12.97 -14.61 -25.29
C PHE A 331 -12.29 -15.43 -26.40
N PRO A 332 -11.04 -15.12 -26.80
CA PRO A 332 -10.39 -15.80 -27.94
C PRO A 332 -10.18 -17.28 -27.68
N ALA A 333 -10.61 -18.10 -28.66
CA ALA A 333 -10.47 -19.56 -28.58
C ALA A 333 -8.99 -20.00 -28.41
N GLY A 334 -8.75 -20.95 -27.52
CA GLY A 334 -7.42 -21.50 -27.28
C GLY A 334 -6.51 -20.68 -26.33
N LYS A 335 -6.87 -19.46 -25.95
CA LYS A 335 -6.17 -18.62 -24.98
C LYS A 335 -6.57 -18.97 -23.54
N TYR A 336 -5.69 -18.69 -22.58
CA TYR A 336 -5.96 -18.85 -21.16
C TYR A 336 -6.54 -17.54 -20.58
N LEU A 337 -7.55 -17.66 -19.72
CA LEU A 337 -8.03 -16.58 -18.89
C LEU A 337 -7.56 -16.80 -17.44
N PHE A 338 -6.76 -15.89 -16.93
CA PHE A 338 -6.37 -15.82 -15.52
C PHE A 338 -7.38 -14.91 -14.81
N ALA A 339 -8.33 -15.54 -14.16
CA ALA A 339 -9.46 -14.82 -13.54
C ALA A 339 -9.12 -14.37 -12.12
N GLY A 340 -8.88 -13.09 -11.96
CA GLY A 340 -8.56 -12.43 -10.68
C GLY A 340 -9.79 -12.26 -9.81
N VAL A 341 -10.24 -13.32 -9.14
CA VAL A 341 -11.45 -13.35 -8.29
C VAL A 341 -11.16 -13.33 -6.79
N VAL A 342 -9.90 -13.34 -6.39
CA VAL A 342 -9.48 -13.18 -4.99
C VAL A 342 -8.78 -11.84 -4.83
N ASP A 343 -9.35 -10.93 -4.02
CA ASP A 343 -8.86 -9.55 -3.88
C ASP A 343 -7.45 -9.50 -3.29
N GLY A 344 -6.50 -8.96 -4.05
CA GLY A 344 -5.11 -8.78 -3.65
C GLY A 344 -4.84 -7.48 -2.87
N ARG A 345 -5.83 -6.59 -2.70
CA ARG A 345 -5.65 -5.25 -2.08
C ARG A 345 -6.34 -5.07 -0.74
N ASN A 346 -7.25 -5.97 -0.36
CA ASN A 346 -7.91 -5.92 0.94
C ASN A 346 -7.57 -7.17 1.79
N ILE A 347 -7.98 -7.14 3.03
CA ILE A 347 -7.71 -8.19 4.01
C ILE A 347 -8.96 -8.98 4.42
N TRP A 348 -10.11 -8.71 3.81
CA TRP A 348 -11.32 -9.46 4.09
C TRP A 348 -11.22 -10.88 3.51
N ALA A 349 -11.80 -11.83 4.21
CA ALA A 349 -11.99 -13.19 3.70
C ALA A 349 -12.81 -13.13 2.40
N ASN A 350 -12.42 -13.93 1.40
CA ASN A 350 -13.08 -13.96 0.12
C ASN A 350 -14.49 -14.58 0.24
N ASP A 351 -15.47 -13.96 -0.42
CA ASP A 351 -16.77 -14.61 -0.66
C ASP A 351 -16.58 -15.69 -1.72
N LEU A 352 -16.32 -16.91 -1.24
CA LEU A 352 -16.04 -18.05 -2.11
C LEU A 352 -17.25 -18.43 -2.98
N ALA A 353 -18.48 -18.21 -2.51
CA ALA A 353 -19.69 -18.53 -3.27
C ALA A 353 -19.86 -17.55 -4.44
N SER A 354 -19.67 -16.26 -4.21
CA SER A 354 -19.70 -15.22 -5.25
C SER A 354 -18.59 -15.43 -6.28
N SER A 355 -17.36 -15.66 -5.82
CA SER A 355 -16.20 -15.93 -6.69
C SER A 355 -16.40 -17.19 -7.53
N PHE A 356 -16.98 -18.25 -6.94
CA PHE A 356 -17.28 -19.49 -7.64
C PHE A 356 -18.35 -19.28 -8.74
N SER A 357 -19.41 -18.52 -8.45
CA SER A 357 -20.43 -18.16 -9.45
C SER A 357 -19.84 -17.39 -10.64
N THR A 358 -18.94 -16.44 -10.36
CA THR A 358 -18.19 -15.70 -11.40
C THR A 358 -17.36 -16.65 -12.28
N LEU A 359 -16.64 -17.56 -11.65
CA LEU A 359 -15.81 -18.55 -12.36
C LEU A 359 -16.65 -19.51 -13.22
N GLN A 360 -17.84 -19.95 -12.75
CA GLN A 360 -18.74 -20.77 -13.55
C GLN A 360 -19.25 -20.01 -14.78
N ALA A 361 -19.58 -18.73 -14.64
CA ALA A 361 -19.96 -17.90 -15.80
C ALA A 361 -18.82 -17.75 -16.82
N LEU A 362 -17.58 -17.61 -16.36
CA LEU A 362 -16.39 -17.52 -17.19
C LEU A 362 -16.06 -18.87 -17.84
N GLU A 363 -16.20 -19.98 -17.11
CA GLU A 363 -15.97 -21.34 -17.61
C GLU A 363 -16.86 -21.64 -18.83
N ALA A 364 -18.11 -21.21 -18.80
CA ALA A 364 -19.04 -21.39 -19.91
C ALA A 364 -18.59 -20.67 -21.20
N ILE A 365 -17.78 -19.61 -21.10
CA ILE A 365 -17.28 -18.81 -22.23
C ILE A 365 -15.90 -19.30 -22.70
N VAL A 366 -15.00 -19.51 -21.75
CA VAL A 366 -13.56 -19.77 -22.02
C VAL A 366 -13.27 -21.26 -22.18
N GLY A 367 -14.09 -22.09 -21.55
CA GLY A 367 -13.88 -23.54 -21.44
C GLY A 367 -12.98 -23.90 -20.25
N LYS A 368 -13.29 -25.04 -19.64
CA LYS A 368 -12.68 -25.52 -18.39
C LYS A 368 -11.15 -25.62 -18.42
N ASP A 369 -10.59 -26.10 -19.52
CA ASP A 369 -9.14 -26.33 -19.66
C ASP A 369 -8.32 -25.02 -19.82
N LYS A 370 -8.99 -23.89 -20.01
CA LYS A 370 -8.38 -22.58 -20.29
C LYS A 370 -8.66 -21.55 -19.22
N LEU A 371 -9.45 -21.87 -18.21
CA LEU A 371 -9.70 -21.01 -17.07
C LEU A 371 -8.68 -21.27 -15.94
N VAL A 372 -8.05 -20.26 -15.43
CA VAL A 372 -7.10 -20.28 -14.29
C VAL A 372 -7.65 -19.39 -13.19
N VAL A 373 -7.71 -19.89 -11.96
CA VAL A 373 -8.11 -19.10 -10.79
C VAL A 373 -6.92 -18.28 -10.30
N SER A 374 -7.09 -16.97 -10.21
CA SER A 374 -6.02 -16.04 -9.85
C SER A 374 -6.43 -15.07 -8.73
N THR A 375 -5.44 -14.39 -8.13
CA THR A 375 -5.66 -13.15 -7.40
C THR A 375 -5.93 -12.00 -8.37
N SER A 376 -6.65 -11.00 -7.91
CA SER A 376 -7.04 -9.82 -8.73
C SER A 376 -5.85 -8.92 -9.05
N CYS A 377 -4.85 -8.93 -8.20
CA CYS A 377 -3.56 -8.26 -8.36
C CYS A 377 -2.54 -8.87 -7.38
N SER A 378 -1.32 -8.32 -7.33
CA SER A 378 -0.29 -8.76 -6.38
C SER A 378 -0.77 -8.66 -4.94
N LEU A 379 -0.53 -9.69 -4.15
CA LEU A 379 -0.79 -9.74 -2.71
C LEU A 379 0.15 -8.83 -1.88
N MET A 380 1.12 -8.18 -2.51
CA MET A 380 2.02 -7.22 -1.84
C MET A 380 1.29 -6.04 -1.19
N HIS A 381 0.06 -5.79 -1.58
CA HIS A 381 -0.80 -4.73 -1.04
C HIS A 381 -1.56 -5.13 0.22
N THR A 382 -1.42 -6.38 0.68
CA THR A 382 -2.00 -6.90 1.91
C THR A 382 -0.92 -7.29 2.91
N ALA A 383 -1.29 -7.42 4.19
CA ALA A 383 -0.40 -7.95 5.21
C ALA A 383 -0.04 -9.43 4.91
N VAL A 384 1.11 -9.88 5.41
CA VAL A 384 1.71 -11.16 4.99
C VAL A 384 0.91 -12.37 5.49
N ASP A 385 0.66 -12.47 6.80
CA ASP A 385 0.03 -13.67 7.38
C ASP A 385 -0.72 -13.35 8.68
N LEU A 386 -2.01 -13.67 8.71
CA LEU A 386 -2.92 -13.45 9.83
C LEU A 386 -2.54 -14.24 11.09
N VAL A 387 -1.81 -15.35 10.94
CA VAL A 387 -1.32 -16.18 12.06
C VAL A 387 -0.46 -15.38 13.04
N ASN A 388 0.30 -14.40 12.54
CA ASN A 388 1.17 -13.56 13.35
C ASN A 388 0.42 -12.50 14.19
N GLU A 389 -0.91 -12.38 14.05
CA GLU A 389 -1.73 -11.37 14.71
C GLU A 389 -2.26 -11.88 16.05
N THR A 390 -1.43 -11.82 17.10
CA THR A 390 -1.75 -12.38 18.41
C THR A 390 -2.71 -11.51 19.26
N LYS A 391 -2.88 -10.22 18.88
CA LYS A 391 -3.69 -9.23 19.61
C LYS A 391 -5.05 -8.93 18.97
N LEU A 392 -5.30 -9.41 17.76
CA LEU A 392 -6.61 -9.27 17.15
C LEU A 392 -7.64 -10.18 17.84
N ASP A 393 -8.82 -9.64 18.05
CA ASP A 393 -10.01 -10.37 18.47
C ASP A 393 -10.33 -11.52 17.51
N ASN A 394 -10.75 -12.67 18.02
CA ASN A 394 -10.97 -13.85 17.19
C ASN A 394 -12.16 -13.69 16.24
N GLU A 395 -13.18 -12.92 16.63
CA GLU A 395 -14.31 -12.61 15.76
C GLU A 395 -13.81 -11.82 14.53
N ILE A 396 -13.03 -10.74 14.76
CA ILE A 396 -12.43 -9.94 13.70
C ILE A 396 -11.49 -10.79 12.82
N LYS A 397 -10.69 -11.68 13.43
CA LYS A 397 -9.83 -12.60 12.65
C LYS A 397 -10.62 -13.49 11.71
N SER A 398 -11.83 -13.92 12.07
CA SER A 398 -12.65 -14.77 11.20
C SER A 398 -13.10 -14.09 9.90
N TRP A 399 -13.09 -12.76 9.88
CA TRP A 399 -13.48 -11.96 8.71
C TRP A 399 -12.32 -11.65 7.76
N LEU A 400 -11.09 -11.93 8.17
CA LEU A 400 -9.87 -11.49 7.51
C LEU A 400 -9.17 -12.63 6.76
N ALA A 401 -8.55 -12.26 5.65
CA ALA A 401 -7.60 -13.09 4.92
C ALA A 401 -6.41 -12.24 4.46
N PHE A 402 -5.23 -12.52 5.01
CA PHE A 402 -3.99 -11.87 4.59
C PHE A 402 -3.36 -12.63 3.40
N ALA A 403 -2.21 -12.21 2.91
CA ALA A 403 -1.61 -12.77 1.71
C ALA A 403 -1.49 -14.31 1.76
N ALA A 404 -1.02 -14.87 2.86
CA ALA A 404 -0.91 -16.32 3.03
C ALA A 404 -2.27 -17.03 2.93
N GLN A 405 -3.31 -16.49 3.56
CA GLN A 405 -4.66 -17.04 3.50
C GLN A 405 -5.27 -16.90 2.10
N LYS A 406 -5.05 -15.79 1.40
CA LYS A 406 -5.54 -15.57 0.03
C LYS A 406 -4.92 -16.54 -0.99
N VAL A 407 -3.67 -16.92 -0.82
CA VAL A 407 -3.03 -18.00 -1.60
C VAL A 407 -3.83 -19.30 -1.47
N VAL A 408 -4.31 -19.59 -0.26
CA VAL A 408 -5.12 -20.79 0.00
C VAL A 408 -6.52 -20.66 -0.62
N GLU A 409 -7.16 -19.50 -0.55
CA GLU A 409 -8.47 -19.23 -1.17
C GLU A 409 -8.43 -19.45 -2.70
N VAL A 410 -7.40 -18.97 -3.38
CA VAL A 410 -7.18 -19.20 -4.82
C VAL A 410 -7.11 -20.68 -5.13
N ASN A 411 -6.33 -21.45 -4.36
CA ASN A 411 -6.20 -22.88 -4.58
C ASN A 411 -7.48 -23.66 -4.22
N ALA A 412 -8.23 -23.19 -3.21
CA ALA A 412 -9.52 -23.77 -2.87
C ALA A 412 -10.55 -23.60 -4.00
N LEU A 413 -10.65 -22.41 -4.58
CA LEU A 413 -11.51 -22.14 -5.75
C LEU A 413 -11.09 -22.96 -6.97
N ALA A 414 -9.79 -23.07 -7.26
CA ALA A 414 -9.29 -23.89 -8.35
C ALA A 414 -9.61 -25.39 -8.19
N LYS A 415 -9.57 -25.89 -6.95
CA LYS A 415 -9.98 -27.27 -6.63
C LYS A 415 -11.50 -27.47 -6.73
N ALA A 416 -12.30 -26.47 -6.37
CA ALA A 416 -13.76 -26.53 -6.45
C ALA A 416 -14.29 -26.68 -7.88
N LEU A 417 -13.62 -26.08 -8.84
CA LEU A 417 -13.95 -26.17 -10.27
C LEU A 417 -13.50 -27.50 -10.93
N ALA A 418 -12.62 -28.27 -10.30
CA ALA A 418 -12.21 -29.59 -10.79
C ALA A 418 -13.29 -30.66 -10.45
N ASP A 419 -13.56 -31.63 -11.31
CA ASP A 419 -14.69 -32.60 -11.27
C ASP A 419 -14.90 -33.45 -10.01
N LYS A 420 -14.08 -33.36 -9.00
CA LYS A 420 -14.36 -33.85 -7.63
C LYS A 420 -13.82 -32.82 -6.65
N LEU A 421 -14.72 -32.20 -5.95
CA LEU A 421 -14.44 -31.32 -4.86
C LEU A 421 -13.68 -32.05 -3.75
N VAL A 422 -12.46 -31.62 -3.49
CA VAL A 422 -11.77 -31.95 -2.25
C VAL A 422 -11.87 -30.69 -1.41
N VAL A 423 -12.73 -30.69 -0.42
CA VAL A 423 -12.81 -29.62 0.57
C VAL A 423 -11.60 -29.76 1.48
N SER A 424 -10.82 -28.71 1.59
CA SER A 424 -9.67 -28.63 2.47
C SER A 424 -9.74 -27.33 3.28
N THR A 425 -9.10 -27.32 4.45
CA THR A 425 -8.88 -26.07 5.17
C THR A 425 -8.01 -25.14 4.33
N SER A 426 -8.25 -23.84 4.45
CA SER A 426 -7.53 -22.79 3.74
C SER A 426 -6.05 -22.73 4.11
N CYS A 427 -5.67 -23.24 5.30
CA CYS A 427 -4.28 -23.34 5.76
C CYS A 427 -4.13 -24.54 6.71
N SER A 428 -2.91 -24.81 7.16
CA SER A 428 -2.67 -25.76 8.26
C SER A 428 -3.41 -25.32 9.51
N LEU A 429 -4.19 -26.23 10.09
CA LEU A 429 -4.94 -26.00 11.33
C LEU A 429 -4.05 -25.78 12.56
N MET A 430 -2.72 -25.92 12.43
CA MET A 430 -1.75 -25.58 13.49
C MET A 430 -1.74 -24.06 13.80
N HIS A 431 -2.37 -23.24 12.98
CA HIS A 431 -2.42 -21.78 13.11
C HIS A 431 -3.69 -21.28 13.81
N THR A 432 -4.61 -22.18 14.15
CA THR A 432 -5.77 -21.86 14.99
C THR A 432 -5.60 -22.51 16.35
N ALA A 433 -6.28 -21.98 17.38
CA ALA A 433 -6.40 -22.67 18.65
C ALA A 433 -6.97 -24.09 18.43
N VAL A 434 -6.58 -25.04 19.26
CA VAL A 434 -6.80 -26.46 18.97
C VAL A 434 -8.26 -26.82 18.99
N ASP A 435 -9.01 -26.45 20.06
CA ASP A 435 -10.39 -26.83 20.24
C ASP A 435 -11.12 -25.86 21.16
N LEU A 436 -12.27 -25.36 20.72
CA LEU A 436 -13.13 -24.43 21.43
C LEU A 436 -13.67 -24.98 22.74
N VAL A 437 -13.78 -26.32 22.88
CA VAL A 437 -14.22 -27.00 24.09
C VAL A 437 -13.30 -26.64 25.27
N ASN A 438 -12.02 -26.39 25.03
CA ASN A 438 -11.02 -26.03 26.04
C ASN A 438 -11.13 -24.57 26.53
N GLU A 439 -11.92 -23.73 25.89
CA GLU A 439 -12.08 -22.32 26.24
C GLU A 439 -13.18 -22.11 27.27
N THR A 440 -12.91 -22.46 28.53
CA THR A 440 -13.89 -22.45 29.62
C THR A 440 -14.28 -21.05 30.09
N LYS A 441 -13.52 -20.00 29.72
CA LYS A 441 -13.76 -18.59 30.11
C LYS A 441 -14.46 -17.78 29.03
N LEU A 442 -14.64 -18.32 27.84
CA LEU A 442 -15.34 -17.65 26.76
C LEU A 442 -16.86 -17.77 26.97
N ASP A 443 -17.55 -16.65 26.76
CA ASP A 443 -19.00 -16.57 26.70
C ASP A 443 -19.56 -17.51 25.64
N ASN A 444 -20.71 -18.17 25.92
CA ASN A 444 -21.28 -19.16 25.04
C ASN A 444 -21.78 -18.58 23.70
N GLU A 445 -22.24 -17.33 23.69
CA GLU A 445 -22.62 -16.64 22.47
C GLU A 445 -21.38 -16.39 21.60
N ILE A 446 -20.29 -15.89 22.19
CA ILE A 446 -19.00 -15.73 21.53
C ILE A 446 -18.44 -17.06 21.01
N LYS A 447 -18.57 -18.15 21.81
CA LYS A 447 -18.21 -19.50 21.37
C LYS A 447 -18.93 -19.94 20.11
N SER A 448 -20.21 -19.56 19.95
CA SER A 448 -20.98 -19.90 18.75
C SER A 448 -20.48 -19.29 17.47
N TRP A 449 -19.72 -18.18 17.55
CA TRP A 449 -19.16 -17.46 16.40
C TRP A 449 -17.77 -17.96 15.98
N LEU A 450 -17.15 -18.80 16.78
CA LEU A 450 -15.78 -19.25 16.64
C LEU A 450 -15.69 -20.67 16.09
N ALA A 451 -14.68 -20.90 15.28
CA ALA A 451 -14.27 -22.21 14.81
C ALA A 451 -12.75 -22.37 15.00
N PHE A 452 -12.34 -23.18 15.98
CA PHE A 452 -10.95 -23.55 16.18
C PHE A 452 -10.55 -24.73 15.29
N ALA A 453 -9.34 -25.25 15.38
CA ALA A 453 -8.85 -26.30 14.51
C ALA A 453 -9.80 -27.51 14.44
N ALA A 454 -10.29 -27.98 15.57
CA ALA A 454 -11.25 -29.09 15.63
C ALA A 454 -12.56 -28.74 14.93
N GLN A 455 -13.12 -27.56 15.15
CA GLN A 455 -14.35 -27.11 14.51
C GLN A 455 -14.15 -26.91 13.00
N LYS A 456 -12.99 -26.40 12.55
CA LYS A 456 -12.68 -26.26 11.12
C LYS A 456 -12.58 -27.60 10.39
N VAL A 457 -12.14 -28.65 11.05
CA VAL A 457 -12.21 -30.02 10.50
C VAL A 457 -13.66 -30.42 10.27
N VAL A 458 -14.55 -30.08 11.21
CA VAL A 458 -16.00 -30.32 11.07
C VAL A 458 -16.57 -29.52 9.90
N GLU A 459 -16.18 -28.25 9.74
CA GLU A 459 -16.57 -27.39 8.63
C GLU A 459 -16.17 -27.98 7.27
N VAL A 460 -14.93 -28.41 7.14
CA VAL A 460 -14.40 -29.06 5.93
C VAL A 460 -15.20 -30.32 5.59
N ASN A 461 -15.48 -31.13 6.59
CA ASN A 461 -16.27 -32.35 6.41
C ASN A 461 -17.73 -32.06 6.03
N ALA A 462 -18.35 -31.04 6.64
CA ALA A 462 -19.72 -30.60 6.31
C ALA A 462 -19.81 -30.08 4.86
N LEU A 463 -18.85 -29.30 4.41
CA LEU A 463 -18.74 -28.82 3.03
C LEU A 463 -18.56 -29.99 2.06
N ALA A 464 -17.65 -30.93 2.36
CA ALA A 464 -17.43 -32.10 1.53
C ALA A 464 -18.69 -32.96 1.41
N LYS A 465 -19.44 -33.18 2.50
CA LYS A 465 -20.72 -33.91 2.52
C LYS A 465 -21.79 -33.17 1.73
N ALA A 466 -21.92 -31.86 1.87
CA ALA A 466 -22.89 -31.06 1.15
C ALA A 466 -22.69 -31.15 -0.37
N LEU A 467 -21.46 -31.17 -0.83
CA LEU A 467 -21.12 -31.31 -2.24
C LEU A 467 -21.32 -32.75 -2.77
N ALA A 468 -21.30 -33.75 -1.87
CA ALA A 468 -21.71 -35.10 -2.16
C ALA A 468 -23.25 -35.31 -2.10
N GLY A 469 -24.04 -34.23 -2.02
CA GLY A 469 -25.49 -34.24 -1.91
C GLY A 469 -26.02 -34.51 -0.49
N GLN A 470 -25.13 -34.43 0.51
CA GLN A 470 -25.45 -34.58 1.94
C GLN A 470 -25.21 -33.30 2.72
N LYS A 471 -25.81 -32.17 2.25
CA LYS A 471 -25.65 -30.85 2.84
C LYS A 471 -26.14 -30.82 4.28
N ASP A 472 -25.32 -30.37 5.21
CA ASP A 472 -25.70 -30.06 6.58
C ASP A 472 -26.29 -28.65 6.63
N GLU A 473 -27.61 -28.57 6.51
CA GLU A 473 -28.33 -27.30 6.49
C GLU A 473 -28.14 -26.50 7.78
N ALA A 474 -27.94 -27.14 8.91
CA ALA A 474 -27.72 -26.46 10.18
C ALA A 474 -26.39 -25.74 10.20
N PHE A 475 -25.33 -26.37 9.66
CA PHE A 475 -24.01 -25.79 9.58
C PHE A 475 -23.98 -24.56 8.63
N PHE A 476 -24.56 -24.69 7.44
CA PHE A 476 -24.63 -23.57 6.48
C PHE A 476 -25.47 -22.40 7.00
N SER A 477 -26.55 -22.70 7.74
CA SER A 477 -27.36 -21.67 8.39
C SER A 477 -26.58 -20.92 9.48
N ALA A 478 -25.76 -21.64 10.27
CA ALA A 478 -24.91 -21.01 11.29
C ALA A 478 -23.83 -20.09 10.66
N ASN A 479 -23.20 -20.50 9.54
CA ASN A 479 -22.26 -19.65 8.81
C ASN A 479 -22.96 -18.40 8.25
N ALA A 480 -24.13 -18.56 7.64
CA ALA A 480 -24.93 -17.42 7.17
C ALA A 480 -25.32 -16.48 8.32
N ALA A 481 -25.65 -17.03 9.49
CA ALA A 481 -25.94 -16.23 10.68
C ALA A 481 -24.71 -15.43 11.15
N ALA A 482 -23.51 -16.02 11.13
CA ALA A 482 -22.25 -15.34 11.47
C ALA A 482 -21.95 -14.18 10.49
N GLN A 483 -22.17 -14.37 9.18
CA GLN A 483 -22.06 -13.30 8.19
C GLN A 483 -23.11 -12.20 8.41
N SER A 484 -24.32 -12.58 8.79
CA SER A 484 -25.41 -11.65 9.07
C SER A 484 -25.18 -10.87 10.36
N SER A 485 -24.59 -11.50 11.39
CA SER A 485 -24.30 -10.86 12.67
C SER A 485 -23.36 -9.67 12.53
N ARG A 486 -22.39 -9.73 11.58
CA ARG A 486 -21.52 -8.60 11.27
C ARG A 486 -22.31 -7.36 10.82
N LYS A 487 -23.41 -7.56 10.08
CA LYS A 487 -24.23 -6.45 9.58
C LYS A 487 -25.11 -5.82 10.65
N SER A 488 -25.48 -6.58 11.69
CA SER A 488 -26.40 -6.15 12.75
C SER A 488 -25.74 -5.97 14.11
N SER A 489 -24.44 -6.29 14.26
CA SER A 489 -23.73 -6.16 15.52
C SER A 489 -23.71 -4.70 15.98
N PRO A 490 -24.03 -4.40 17.26
CA PRO A 490 -23.90 -3.06 17.83
C PRO A 490 -22.44 -2.55 17.83
N ARG A 491 -21.47 -3.43 17.66
CA ARG A 491 -20.06 -3.07 17.48
C ARG A 491 -19.78 -2.51 16.07
N VAL A 492 -20.57 -2.92 15.09
CA VAL A 492 -20.43 -2.52 13.67
C VAL A 492 -21.31 -1.31 13.36
N THR A 493 -22.51 -1.26 13.91
CA THR A 493 -23.55 -0.28 13.61
C THR A 493 -23.79 0.63 14.80
N ASN A 494 -23.74 1.95 14.58
CA ASN A 494 -24.11 2.98 15.53
C ASN A 494 -25.11 3.94 14.85
N GLU A 495 -26.38 3.86 15.22
CA GLU A 495 -27.46 4.64 14.60
C GLU A 495 -27.26 6.16 14.68
N GLU A 496 -26.71 6.68 15.79
CA GLU A 496 -26.43 8.11 15.95
C GLU A 496 -25.37 8.58 14.95
N VAL A 497 -24.30 7.79 14.76
CA VAL A 497 -23.24 8.08 13.81
C VAL A 497 -23.77 8.03 12.37
N GLN A 498 -24.56 7.03 12.03
CA GLN A 498 -25.17 6.89 10.70
C GLN A 498 -26.11 8.06 10.39
N LYS A 499 -26.95 8.44 11.37
CA LYS A 499 -27.87 9.57 11.25
C LYS A 499 -27.12 10.89 11.06
N ALA A 500 -26.04 11.11 11.83
CA ALA A 500 -25.21 12.31 11.72
C ALA A 500 -24.51 12.38 10.34
N ALA A 501 -23.98 11.27 9.85
CA ALA A 501 -23.35 11.21 8.53
C ALA A 501 -24.38 11.41 7.37
N ALA A 502 -25.57 10.83 7.51
CA ALA A 502 -26.64 11.00 6.54
C ALA A 502 -27.13 12.46 6.42
N ALA A 503 -27.12 13.21 7.53
CA ALA A 503 -27.49 14.62 7.57
C ALA A 503 -26.55 15.54 6.77
N LEU A 504 -25.35 15.08 6.43
CA LEU A 504 -24.37 15.84 5.62
C LEU A 504 -24.68 15.83 4.13
N LYS A 505 -25.53 14.91 3.66
CA LYS A 505 -25.87 14.79 2.24
C LYS A 505 -26.62 16.04 1.75
N GLY A 506 -26.11 16.60 0.65
CA GLY A 506 -26.73 17.78 0.01
C GLY A 506 -26.42 19.12 0.69
N SER A 507 -25.55 19.16 1.69
CA SER A 507 -25.05 20.40 2.32
C SER A 507 -23.66 20.76 1.78
N ASP A 508 -23.40 22.06 1.68
CA ASP A 508 -22.09 22.61 1.28
C ASP A 508 -21.43 23.27 2.50
N HIS A 509 -20.63 22.47 3.23
CA HIS A 509 -19.91 22.96 4.40
C HIS A 509 -18.73 23.81 3.94
N ARG A 510 -18.74 25.11 4.32
CA ARG A 510 -17.66 26.07 4.06
C ARG A 510 -17.35 26.90 5.29
N ARG A 511 -16.17 27.54 5.28
CA ARG A 511 -15.82 28.59 6.24
C ARG A 511 -16.75 29.80 6.05
N ALA A 512 -16.91 30.59 7.12
CA ALA A 512 -17.85 31.71 7.13
C ALA A 512 -17.50 32.79 6.10
N THR A 513 -16.22 33.05 5.86
CA THR A 513 -15.72 34.06 4.92
C THR A 513 -14.83 33.46 3.86
N ASN A 514 -14.51 34.22 2.82
CA ASN A 514 -13.55 33.82 1.80
C ASN A 514 -12.10 33.84 2.34
N VAL A 515 -11.19 33.14 1.64
CA VAL A 515 -9.79 32.98 2.04
C VAL A 515 -9.05 34.30 2.18
N SER A 516 -9.32 35.32 1.35
CA SER A 516 -8.64 36.63 1.44
C SER A 516 -8.95 37.34 2.74
N ALA A 517 -10.22 37.38 3.13
CA ALA A 517 -10.64 37.99 4.41
C ALA A 517 -10.04 37.23 5.61
N ARG A 518 -9.96 35.90 5.54
CA ARG A 518 -9.34 35.09 6.58
C ARG A 518 -7.84 35.34 6.70
N LEU A 519 -7.11 35.42 5.58
CA LEU A 519 -5.67 35.74 5.58
C LEU A 519 -5.38 37.09 6.23
N ASP A 520 -6.21 38.12 5.96
CA ASP A 520 -6.08 39.42 6.61
C ASP A 520 -6.32 39.35 8.15
N ALA A 521 -7.32 38.59 8.58
CA ALA A 521 -7.60 38.40 10.00
C ALA A 521 -6.49 37.61 10.70
N GLN A 522 -5.95 36.57 10.03
CA GLN A 522 -4.87 35.74 10.53
C GLN A 522 -3.53 36.48 10.54
N GLN A 523 -3.23 37.32 9.55
CA GLN A 523 -2.02 38.16 9.55
C GLN A 523 -2.02 39.16 10.71
N LYS A 524 -3.16 39.77 11.00
CA LYS A 524 -3.32 40.67 12.17
C LYS A 524 -3.13 39.94 13.49
N LYS A 525 -3.58 38.67 13.56
CA LYS A 525 -3.55 37.85 14.78
C LYS A 525 -2.17 37.23 15.04
N LEU A 526 -1.57 36.65 14.01
CA LEU A 526 -0.33 35.89 14.10
C LEU A 526 0.92 36.77 13.90
N ASN A 527 0.78 37.87 13.18
CA ASN A 527 1.84 38.84 12.89
C ASN A 527 3.14 38.18 12.34
N LEU A 528 2.96 37.22 11.41
CA LEU A 528 4.08 36.47 10.83
C LEU A 528 4.87 37.33 9.83
N PRO A 529 6.21 37.12 9.71
CA PRO A 529 7.01 37.78 8.69
C PRO A 529 6.64 37.28 7.28
N ILE A 530 7.09 37.98 6.24
CA ILE A 530 7.06 37.42 4.86
C ILE A 530 7.92 36.15 4.79
N LEU A 531 7.61 35.23 3.91
CA LEU A 531 8.26 33.93 3.82
C LEU A 531 8.31 33.19 5.17
N PRO A 532 7.17 33.01 5.87
CA PRO A 532 7.18 32.38 7.18
C PRO A 532 7.73 30.97 7.12
N THR A 533 8.53 30.60 8.12
CA THR A 533 9.17 29.29 8.22
C THR A 533 8.40 28.36 9.13
N THR A 534 8.25 27.10 8.72
CA THR A 534 7.61 26.05 9.53
C THR A 534 8.16 24.68 9.17
N THR A 535 7.80 23.65 9.95
CA THR A 535 7.98 22.23 9.58
C THR A 535 6.62 21.56 9.41
N ILE A 536 6.62 20.33 8.86
CA ILE A 536 5.34 19.67 8.55
C ILE A 536 4.68 19.07 9.79
N GLY A 537 5.46 18.42 10.69
CA GLY A 537 4.89 17.85 11.94
C GLY A 537 5.90 17.04 12.73
N SER A 538 6.21 15.85 12.26
CA SER A 538 7.08 14.91 13.00
C SER A 538 8.56 15.30 12.97
N PHE A 539 9.25 15.05 14.11
CA PHE A 539 10.71 15.13 14.27
C PHE A 539 11.34 13.73 14.36
N PRO A 540 12.70 13.60 14.37
CA PRO A 540 13.38 12.33 14.37
C PRO A 540 12.95 11.40 15.50
N GLN A 541 12.60 10.16 15.16
CA GLN A 541 12.14 9.14 16.09
C GLN A 541 13.33 8.34 16.64
N THR A 542 13.89 8.80 17.76
CA THR A 542 15.06 8.18 18.41
C THR A 542 14.78 6.76 18.91
N MET A 543 15.83 5.98 19.15
CA MET A 543 15.71 4.63 19.72
C MET A 543 15.10 4.65 21.12
N ASP A 544 15.44 5.66 21.93
CA ASP A 544 14.90 5.83 23.28
C ASP A 544 13.41 6.15 23.27
N LEU A 545 12.97 7.06 22.38
CA LEU A 545 11.56 7.36 22.20
C LEU A 545 10.75 6.12 21.79
N ARG A 546 11.29 5.33 20.84
CA ARG A 546 10.66 4.06 20.42
C ARG A 546 10.64 3.04 21.56
N ARG A 547 11.66 3.02 22.43
CA ARG A 547 11.69 2.17 23.62
C ARG A 547 10.61 2.57 24.62
N VAL A 548 10.50 3.86 24.95
CA VAL A 548 9.49 4.40 25.86
C VAL A 548 8.07 4.02 25.43
N ARG A 549 7.72 4.26 24.16
CA ARG A 549 6.38 3.87 23.62
C ARG A 549 6.14 2.35 23.70
N ARG A 550 7.15 1.54 23.42
CA ARG A 550 7.04 0.08 23.50
C ARG A 550 6.87 -0.40 24.94
N GLU A 551 7.58 0.19 25.89
CA GLU A 551 7.50 -0.15 27.31
C GLU A 551 6.12 0.25 27.90
N TYR A 552 5.61 1.41 27.51
CA TYR A 552 4.25 1.84 27.87
C TYR A 552 3.18 0.89 27.31
N LYS A 553 3.22 0.60 26.00
CA LYS A 553 2.29 -0.37 25.36
C LYS A 553 2.40 -1.80 25.96
N ALA A 554 3.50 -2.13 26.60
CA ALA A 554 3.72 -3.40 27.31
C ALA A 554 3.42 -3.33 28.82
N ASN A 555 2.87 -2.22 29.32
CA ASN A 555 2.61 -1.95 30.74
C ASN A 555 3.85 -2.12 31.63
N LYS A 556 5.05 -1.76 31.11
CA LYS A 556 6.32 -1.80 31.86
C LYS A 556 6.68 -0.49 32.54
N ILE A 557 6.07 0.61 32.11
CA ILE A 557 6.16 1.93 32.70
C ILE A 557 4.75 2.46 32.91
N SER A 558 4.58 3.33 33.91
CA SER A 558 3.30 3.98 34.22
C SER A 558 2.93 5.05 33.19
N GLU A 559 1.67 5.51 33.21
CA GLU A 559 1.22 6.62 32.39
C GLU A 559 1.97 7.91 32.70
N GLU A 560 2.24 8.18 33.99
CA GLU A 560 2.98 9.36 34.42
C GLU A 560 4.43 9.35 33.90
N GLU A 561 5.11 8.22 33.96
CA GLU A 561 6.46 8.04 33.41
C GLU A 561 6.47 8.23 31.89
N TYR A 562 5.47 7.68 31.21
CA TYR A 562 5.29 7.86 29.78
C TYR A 562 5.06 9.33 29.40
N VAL A 563 4.09 10.00 30.06
CA VAL A 563 3.77 11.42 29.81
C VAL A 563 5.00 12.30 30.08
N LYS A 564 5.74 12.03 31.17
CA LYS A 564 6.98 12.74 31.49
C LYS A 564 8.01 12.63 30.36
N ALA A 565 8.27 11.42 29.87
CA ALA A 565 9.24 11.18 28.80
C ALA A 565 8.83 11.84 27.47
N ILE A 566 7.53 11.79 27.10
CA ILE A 566 7.02 12.49 25.91
C ILE A 566 7.13 14.01 26.08
N LYS A 567 6.81 14.55 27.25
CA LYS A 567 6.93 15.99 27.56
C LYS A 567 8.39 16.48 27.44
N GLU A 568 9.35 15.70 27.92
CA GLU A 568 10.78 16.00 27.79
C GLU A 568 11.20 16.06 26.31
N GLU A 569 10.70 15.12 25.48
CA GLU A 569 11.01 15.12 24.04
C GLU A 569 10.36 16.31 23.32
N ILE A 570 9.10 16.63 23.62
CA ILE A 570 8.43 17.85 23.10
C ILE A 570 9.24 19.10 23.45
N ASN A 571 9.69 19.23 24.69
CA ASN A 571 10.49 20.38 25.12
C ASN A 571 11.80 20.52 24.33
N LYS A 572 12.50 19.40 24.03
CA LYS A 572 13.69 19.41 23.18
C LYS A 572 13.39 19.90 21.77
N VAL A 573 12.29 19.42 21.20
CA VAL A 573 11.86 19.81 19.84
C VAL A 573 11.45 21.27 19.77
N VAL A 574 10.72 21.78 20.77
CA VAL A 574 10.32 23.20 20.85
C VAL A 574 11.56 24.08 20.96
N LYS A 575 12.46 23.79 21.90
CA LYS A 575 13.72 24.55 22.07
C LYS A 575 14.57 24.57 20.82
N LEU A 576 14.75 23.43 20.15
CA LEU A 576 15.48 23.37 18.90
C LEU A 576 14.88 24.29 17.83
N GLN A 577 13.56 24.31 17.69
CA GLN A 577 12.89 25.16 16.71
C GLN A 577 13.02 26.64 17.07
N GLU A 578 12.98 27.00 18.36
CA GLU A 578 13.26 28.38 18.84
C GLU A 578 14.71 28.80 18.59
N GLU A 579 15.69 27.94 18.87
CA GLU A 579 17.11 28.17 18.59
C GLU A 579 17.39 28.38 17.09
N LEU A 580 16.68 27.63 16.24
CA LEU A 580 16.73 27.76 14.77
C LEU A 580 15.96 28.99 14.26
N ASP A 581 15.14 29.62 15.11
CA ASP A 581 14.30 30.76 14.78
C ASP A 581 13.19 30.47 13.76
N ILE A 582 12.55 29.31 13.88
CA ILE A 582 11.37 28.92 13.10
C ILE A 582 10.15 29.72 13.56
N ASP A 583 9.34 30.25 12.63
CA ASP A 583 8.25 31.17 12.94
C ASP A 583 7.01 30.45 13.51
N VAL A 584 6.61 29.33 12.93
CA VAL A 584 5.46 28.51 13.38
C VAL A 584 5.94 27.12 13.72
N LEU A 585 5.78 26.73 14.99
CA LEU A 585 6.37 25.52 15.55
C LEU A 585 5.42 24.32 15.47
N VAL A 586 6.00 23.13 15.58
CA VAL A 586 5.28 21.86 15.79
C VAL A 586 5.77 21.17 17.07
N HIS A 587 4.95 20.33 17.70
CA HIS A 587 5.36 19.58 18.89
C HIS A 587 6.26 18.36 18.58
N GLY A 588 6.41 17.99 17.30
CA GLY A 588 7.30 16.94 16.83
C GLY A 588 6.73 15.52 16.85
N GLU A 589 5.51 15.34 17.33
CA GLU A 589 4.75 14.05 17.32
C GLU A 589 5.44 12.87 18.02
N PRO A 590 6.11 13.04 19.16
CA PRO A 590 6.82 11.95 19.82
C PRO A 590 5.89 10.85 20.36
N GLU A 591 4.63 11.16 20.61
CA GLU A 591 3.62 10.22 21.09
C GLU A 591 3.14 9.25 19.98
N ARG A 592 3.38 9.56 18.69
CA ARG A 592 2.84 8.83 17.55
C ARG A 592 3.85 7.87 16.94
N ASN A 593 3.41 6.63 16.69
CA ASN A 593 4.15 5.70 15.86
C ASN A 593 3.88 5.95 14.37
N ASP A 594 2.62 6.13 14.01
CA ASP A 594 2.15 6.40 12.65
C ASP A 594 0.97 7.38 12.71
N MET A 595 0.81 8.21 11.66
CA MET A 595 -0.21 9.26 11.65
C MET A 595 -1.64 8.72 11.51
N VAL A 596 -1.84 7.51 10.97
CA VAL A 596 -3.16 6.89 10.86
C VAL A 596 -3.42 5.92 12.00
N GLU A 597 -2.42 5.10 12.40
CA GLU A 597 -2.51 4.20 13.55
C GLU A 597 -2.88 4.98 14.84
N TYR A 598 -2.25 6.14 15.07
CA TYR A 598 -2.49 6.97 16.26
C TYR A 598 -3.97 7.41 16.39
N PHE A 599 -4.55 7.91 15.31
CA PHE A 599 -5.95 8.38 15.32
C PHE A 599 -6.92 7.20 15.40
N GLY A 600 -6.68 6.15 14.63
CA GLY A 600 -7.52 4.96 14.69
C GLY A 600 -7.55 4.31 16.08
N GLU A 601 -6.41 4.29 16.83
CA GLU A 601 -6.36 3.76 18.23
C GLU A 601 -7.27 4.53 19.19
N GLN A 602 -7.69 5.74 18.84
CA GLN A 602 -8.51 6.63 19.68
C GLN A 602 -9.95 6.80 19.15
N LEU A 603 -10.23 6.30 17.96
CA LEU A 603 -11.56 6.31 17.35
C LEU A 603 -12.26 4.95 17.56
N SER A 604 -13.58 4.97 17.72
CA SER A 604 -14.39 3.76 17.71
C SER A 604 -14.50 3.19 16.29
N GLY A 605 -14.79 1.89 16.15
CA GLY A 605 -14.95 1.22 14.86
C GLY A 605 -13.66 0.75 14.21
N PHE A 606 -12.52 0.83 14.92
CA PHE A 606 -11.19 0.41 14.45
C PHE A 606 -10.67 -0.82 15.18
N ALA A 607 -9.91 -1.64 14.44
CA ALA A 607 -9.11 -2.74 15.00
C ALA A 607 -7.68 -2.69 14.47
N PHE A 608 -6.74 -3.28 15.21
CA PHE A 608 -5.30 -3.18 14.95
C PHE A 608 -4.63 -4.53 14.92
N THR A 609 -3.79 -4.72 13.91
CA THR A 609 -2.91 -5.88 13.79
C THR A 609 -1.63 -5.72 14.61
N VAL A 610 -0.96 -6.82 14.90
CA VAL A 610 0.38 -6.83 15.51
C VAL A 610 1.44 -6.78 14.42
N ASN A 611 1.31 -7.59 13.40
CA ASN A 611 2.28 -7.79 12.32
C ASN A 611 1.72 -7.53 10.92
N GLY A 612 0.60 -6.87 10.80
CA GLY A 612 -0.07 -6.52 9.55
C GLY A 612 0.65 -5.44 8.72
N TRP A 613 1.99 -5.58 8.58
CA TRP A 613 2.83 -4.63 7.87
C TRP A 613 2.69 -4.75 6.37
N VAL A 614 2.46 -3.62 5.72
CA VAL A 614 2.43 -3.46 4.26
C VAL A 614 3.54 -2.50 3.84
N GLN A 615 4.23 -2.81 2.75
CA GLN A 615 5.28 -1.96 2.21
C GLN A 615 4.68 -0.70 1.56
N SER A 616 5.30 0.46 1.85
CA SER A 616 4.94 1.74 1.24
C SER A 616 5.97 2.13 0.16
N TYR A 617 7.25 2.22 0.52
CA TYR A 617 8.37 2.42 -0.41
C TYR A 617 9.68 2.02 0.27
N GLY A 618 10.66 1.55 -0.50
CA GLY A 618 11.97 1.13 0.01
C GLY A 618 11.85 0.22 1.23
N SER A 619 12.45 0.59 2.36
CA SER A 619 12.32 -0.11 3.64
C SER A 619 11.11 0.34 4.46
N ARG A 620 10.38 1.37 4.05
CA ARG A 620 9.24 1.88 4.82
C ARG A 620 8.05 0.92 4.74
N CYS A 621 7.61 0.48 5.92
CA CYS A 621 6.37 -0.28 6.09
C CYS A 621 5.39 0.54 6.93
N VAL A 622 4.13 0.42 6.60
CA VAL A 622 2.98 0.91 7.36
C VAL A 622 2.17 -0.25 7.89
N LYS A 623 1.39 -0.03 8.92
CA LYS A 623 0.48 -1.01 9.50
C LYS A 623 -0.93 -0.44 9.47
N PRO A 624 -1.65 -0.59 8.34
CA PRO A 624 -2.96 -0.01 8.18
C PRO A 624 -3.93 -0.50 9.25
N PRO A 625 -4.68 0.37 9.90
CA PRO A 625 -5.79 -0.05 10.76
C PRO A 625 -6.91 -0.69 9.95
N ILE A 626 -7.79 -1.41 10.63
CA ILE A 626 -8.97 -2.05 10.06
C ILE A 626 -10.19 -1.25 10.52
N ILE A 627 -10.92 -0.64 9.61
CA ILE A 627 -12.22 -0.03 9.90
C ILE A 627 -13.28 -1.11 9.73
N TYR A 628 -13.82 -1.62 10.83
CA TYR A 628 -14.82 -2.69 10.80
C TYR A 628 -16.23 -2.22 11.12
N GLY A 629 -16.39 -1.03 11.71
CA GLY A 629 -17.68 -0.50 12.15
C GLY A 629 -17.80 1.01 11.95
N ASP A 630 -18.91 1.59 12.43
CA ASP A 630 -19.15 3.03 12.39
C ASP A 630 -18.14 3.79 13.24
N VAL A 631 -17.66 4.93 12.72
CA VAL A 631 -16.56 5.68 13.31
C VAL A 631 -17.08 6.85 14.15
N SER A 632 -16.63 6.93 15.40
CA SER A 632 -16.89 8.07 16.28
C SER A 632 -15.68 8.39 17.16
N ARG A 633 -15.64 9.61 17.70
CA ARG A 633 -14.60 10.12 18.60
C ARG A 633 -15.09 10.09 20.04
N PRO A 634 -14.64 9.14 20.88
CA PRO A 634 -15.09 9.06 22.29
C PRO A 634 -14.51 10.17 23.17
N LYS A 635 -13.28 10.64 22.90
CA LYS A 635 -12.57 11.66 23.68
C LYS A 635 -11.60 12.47 22.81
N ALA A 636 -11.09 13.58 23.33
CA ALA A 636 -10.03 14.37 22.71
C ALA A 636 -8.77 13.53 22.47
N MET A 637 -8.13 13.71 21.32
CA MET A 637 -7.02 12.87 20.86
C MET A 637 -5.66 13.57 20.95
N THR A 638 -5.58 14.85 20.56
CA THR A 638 -4.32 15.61 20.42
C THR A 638 -4.29 16.88 21.26
N VAL A 639 -5.44 17.33 21.78
CA VAL A 639 -5.59 18.62 22.50
C VAL A 639 -4.63 18.72 23.69
N PHE A 640 -4.47 17.63 24.46
CA PHE A 640 -3.56 17.61 25.62
C PHE A 640 -2.11 17.92 25.23
N TRP A 641 -1.59 17.26 24.17
CA TRP A 641 -0.22 17.44 23.72
C TRP A 641 0.02 18.80 23.09
N SER A 642 -0.93 19.26 22.24
CA SER A 642 -0.85 20.57 21.60
C SER A 642 -0.89 21.72 22.59
N LYS A 643 -1.80 21.68 23.57
CA LYS A 643 -1.89 22.67 24.63
C LYS A 643 -0.63 22.69 25.51
N MET A 644 -0.10 21.52 25.85
CA MET A 644 1.14 21.41 26.62
C MET A 644 2.32 21.99 25.83
N ALA A 645 2.47 21.67 24.55
CA ALA A 645 3.52 22.23 23.72
C ALA A 645 3.39 23.76 23.57
N GLN A 646 2.18 24.29 23.34
CA GLN A 646 1.94 25.74 23.29
C GLN A 646 2.32 26.44 24.58
N SER A 647 2.19 25.79 25.75
CA SER A 647 2.61 26.38 27.05
C SER A 647 4.12 26.53 27.21
N MET A 648 4.93 25.95 26.33
CA MET A 648 6.40 25.97 26.35
C MET A 648 6.99 27.10 25.50
N THR A 649 6.19 27.79 24.66
CA THR A 649 6.64 28.80 23.73
C THR A 649 5.62 29.90 23.55
N ALA A 650 6.12 31.13 23.26
CA ALA A 650 5.30 32.26 22.85
C ALA A 650 4.95 32.27 21.35
N ARG A 651 5.64 31.44 20.53
CA ARG A 651 5.39 31.31 19.09
C ARG A 651 4.15 30.46 18.82
N PRO A 652 3.45 30.66 17.70
CA PRO A 652 2.32 29.83 17.34
C PRO A 652 2.74 28.37 17.23
N MET A 653 1.99 27.47 17.88
CA MET A 653 2.15 26.01 17.82
C MET A 653 1.06 25.41 16.93
N LYS A 654 1.45 24.56 15.97
CA LYS A 654 0.47 23.83 15.14
C LYS A 654 -0.16 22.67 15.90
N GLY A 655 -1.48 22.61 15.91
CA GLY A 655 -2.24 21.40 16.19
C GLY A 655 -2.17 20.47 14.97
N MET A 656 -1.70 19.25 15.17
CA MET A 656 -1.40 18.33 14.07
C MET A 656 -2.43 17.20 13.99
N LEU A 657 -3.15 17.12 12.88
CA LEU A 657 -4.19 16.13 12.63
C LEU A 657 -3.97 15.41 11.30
N THR A 658 -4.51 14.20 11.19
CA THR A 658 -4.65 13.50 9.91
C THR A 658 -6.07 13.68 9.39
N GLY A 659 -6.20 14.03 8.13
CA GLY A 659 -7.48 14.29 7.49
C GLY A 659 -8.30 13.03 7.21
N PRO A 660 -9.62 13.17 7.03
CA PRO A 660 -10.54 12.04 6.92
C PRO A 660 -10.27 11.16 5.70
N VAL A 661 -9.91 11.75 4.56
CA VAL A 661 -9.61 10.99 3.34
C VAL A 661 -8.34 10.18 3.51
N THR A 662 -7.34 10.72 4.19
CA THR A 662 -6.08 10.02 4.48
C THR A 662 -6.29 8.88 5.47
N ILE A 663 -7.05 9.09 6.54
CA ILE A 663 -7.41 8.02 7.49
C ILE A 663 -8.14 6.89 6.76
N LEU A 664 -9.11 7.22 5.89
CA LEU A 664 -9.85 6.25 5.11
C LEU A 664 -8.92 5.46 4.16
N ASN A 665 -8.16 6.17 3.32
CA ASN A 665 -7.39 5.55 2.23
C ASN A 665 -6.18 4.72 2.74
N TRP A 666 -5.63 5.07 3.90
CA TRP A 666 -4.54 4.32 4.52
C TRP A 666 -5.01 3.31 5.59
N SER A 667 -6.29 2.97 5.56
CA SER A 667 -6.89 1.90 6.33
C SER A 667 -7.40 0.78 5.43
N PHE A 668 -7.57 -0.40 5.98
CA PHE A 668 -8.39 -1.44 5.38
C PHE A 668 -9.86 -1.14 5.70
N VAL A 669 -10.57 -0.66 4.70
CA VAL A 669 -11.91 -0.11 4.88
C VAL A 669 -12.97 -1.21 4.87
N ARG A 670 -14.02 -1.06 5.67
CA ARG A 670 -15.23 -1.90 5.63
C ARG A 670 -15.85 -1.89 4.22
N ASN A 671 -16.47 -2.98 3.84
CA ASN A 671 -17.04 -3.20 2.50
C ASN A 671 -18.56 -3.36 2.49
N ASP A 672 -19.22 -3.07 3.60
CA ASP A 672 -20.68 -3.19 3.80
C ASP A 672 -21.43 -1.86 3.63
N GLN A 673 -20.69 -0.76 3.43
CA GLN A 673 -21.25 0.57 3.09
C GLN A 673 -20.34 1.32 2.11
N PRO A 674 -20.85 2.35 1.39
CA PRO A 674 -20.05 3.19 0.50
C PRO A 674 -18.92 3.90 1.23
N ARG A 675 -17.75 4.03 0.58
CA ARG A 675 -16.56 4.67 1.17
C ARG A 675 -16.80 6.10 1.63
N PHE A 676 -17.60 6.90 0.92
CA PHE A 676 -17.90 8.29 1.27
C PHE A 676 -18.66 8.40 2.59
N GLU A 677 -19.54 7.44 2.91
CA GLU A 677 -20.26 7.42 4.20
C GLU A 677 -19.30 7.19 5.37
N THR A 678 -18.37 6.25 5.22
CA THR A 678 -17.31 6.05 6.22
C THR A 678 -16.42 7.29 6.35
N CYS A 679 -16.09 7.97 5.24
CA CYS A 679 -15.30 9.19 5.25
C CYS A 679 -16.01 10.33 5.99
N TYR A 680 -17.31 10.50 5.83
CA TYR A 680 -18.11 11.50 6.55
C TYR A 680 -18.13 11.24 8.05
N GLN A 681 -18.20 9.99 8.50
CA GLN A 681 -18.10 9.63 9.92
C GLN A 681 -16.74 10.03 10.50
N ILE A 682 -15.66 9.79 9.77
CA ILE A 682 -14.30 10.22 10.15
C ILE A 682 -14.22 11.76 10.18
N ALA A 683 -14.77 12.44 9.16
CA ALA A 683 -14.76 13.90 9.06
C ALA A 683 -15.46 14.57 10.27
N LEU A 684 -16.61 14.05 10.68
CA LEU A 684 -17.31 14.51 11.89
C LEU A 684 -16.50 14.30 13.17
N SER A 685 -15.75 13.20 13.24
CA SER A 685 -14.88 12.91 14.37
C SER A 685 -13.69 13.87 14.45
N ILE A 686 -13.07 14.18 13.30
CA ILE A 686 -11.98 15.15 13.20
C ILE A 686 -12.48 16.59 13.43
N LYS A 687 -13.68 16.93 12.94
CA LYS A 687 -14.32 18.24 13.22
C LYS A 687 -14.34 18.56 14.72
N LYS A 688 -14.80 17.61 15.53
CA LYS A 688 -14.82 17.78 16.99
C LYS A 688 -13.42 18.01 17.57
N GLU A 689 -12.39 17.37 17.03
CA GLU A 689 -11.01 17.57 17.47
C GLU A 689 -10.50 18.96 17.09
N VAL A 690 -10.83 19.46 15.90
CA VAL A 690 -10.47 20.79 15.41
C VAL A 690 -11.11 21.88 16.30
N GLU A 691 -12.39 21.74 16.61
CA GLU A 691 -13.12 22.65 17.49
C GLU A 691 -12.54 22.68 18.92
N ASP A 692 -12.17 21.51 19.48
CA ASP A 692 -11.53 21.42 20.79
C ASP A 692 -10.12 22.01 20.81
N LEU A 693 -9.35 21.91 19.73
CA LEU A 693 -8.03 22.55 19.59
C LEU A 693 -8.17 24.08 19.56
N GLU A 694 -9.11 24.60 18.79
CA GLU A 694 -9.40 26.04 18.78
C GLU A 694 -9.82 26.53 20.17
N ALA A 695 -10.75 25.85 20.83
CA ALA A 695 -11.21 26.13 22.18
C ALA A 695 -10.05 26.08 23.21
N ALA A 696 -9.03 25.25 22.97
CA ALA A 696 -7.81 25.19 23.78
C ALA A 696 -6.81 26.32 23.50
N GLY A 697 -7.09 27.22 22.55
CA GLY A 697 -6.28 28.37 22.19
C GLY A 697 -5.23 28.11 21.10
N ILE A 698 -5.30 27.01 20.40
CA ILE A 698 -4.42 26.70 19.26
C ILE A 698 -4.88 27.53 18.05
N GLN A 699 -3.99 28.37 17.54
CA GLN A 699 -4.29 29.33 16.47
C GLN A 699 -3.99 28.83 15.07
N VAL A 700 -3.17 27.79 14.94
CA VAL A 700 -2.82 27.14 13.67
C VAL A 700 -3.11 25.65 13.79
N ILE A 701 -3.95 25.12 12.90
CA ILE A 701 -4.34 23.70 12.92
C ILE A 701 -4.08 23.12 11.54
N GLN A 702 -3.25 22.08 11.49
CA GLN A 702 -2.91 21.39 10.26
C GLN A 702 -3.66 20.05 10.18
N ILE A 703 -4.36 19.83 9.06
CA ILE A 703 -5.16 18.65 8.77
C ILE A 703 -4.60 18.03 7.48
N ASP A 704 -3.78 17.00 7.59
CA ASP A 704 -3.00 16.45 6.49
C ASP A 704 -3.81 15.54 5.59
N GLU A 705 -3.91 15.87 4.29
CA GLU A 705 -4.58 15.04 3.28
C GLU A 705 -3.59 14.45 2.27
N ALA A 706 -2.63 13.70 2.79
CA ALA A 706 -1.58 13.05 2.02
C ALA A 706 -2.09 12.04 0.97
N ALA A 707 -3.28 11.46 1.19
CA ALA A 707 -3.86 10.42 0.35
C ALA A 707 -5.01 10.90 -0.56
N LEU A 708 -5.27 12.21 -0.68
CA LEU A 708 -6.34 12.72 -1.53
C LEU A 708 -6.14 12.29 -3.00
N ARG A 709 -4.99 12.56 -3.58
CA ARG A 709 -4.67 12.17 -4.97
C ARG A 709 -4.55 10.65 -5.13
N GLU A 710 -4.07 9.95 -4.11
CA GLU A 710 -3.95 8.48 -4.10
C GLU A 710 -5.29 7.77 -4.31
N GLY A 711 -6.36 8.27 -3.68
CA GLY A 711 -7.69 7.69 -3.80
C GLY A 711 -8.41 8.02 -5.11
N LEU A 712 -7.80 8.81 -6.01
CA LEU A 712 -8.42 9.20 -7.27
C LEU A 712 -8.65 7.96 -8.15
N PRO A 713 -9.91 7.68 -8.56
CA PRO A 713 -10.21 6.55 -9.43
C PRO A 713 -9.44 6.59 -10.75
N LEU A 714 -9.07 5.42 -11.25
CA LEU A 714 -8.32 5.29 -12.51
C LEU A 714 -9.17 5.71 -13.73
N ARG A 715 -10.51 5.57 -13.62
CA ARG A 715 -11.45 6.04 -14.64
C ARG A 715 -11.77 7.51 -14.46
N LYS A 716 -11.55 8.32 -15.49
CA LYS A 716 -11.86 9.77 -15.49
C LYS A 716 -13.34 10.04 -15.17
N SER A 717 -14.25 9.20 -15.65
CA SER A 717 -15.69 9.31 -15.39
C SER A 717 -16.11 9.18 -13.92
N GLU A 718 -15.25 8.59 -13.06
CA GLU A 718 -15.51 8.38 -11.64
C GLU A 718 -14.82 9.42 -10.76
N GLN A 719 -13.87 10.18 -11.32
CA GLN A 719 -13.02 11.10 -10.57
C GLN A 719 -13.80 12.29 -10.00
N ALA A 720 -14.74 12.84 -10.77
CA ALA A 720 -15.54 13.98 -10.31
C ALA A 720 -16.35 13.62 -9.05
N PHE A 721 -16.99 12.46 -9.01
CA PHE A 721 -17.73 11.99 -7.85
C PHE A 721 -16.83 11.76 -6.63
N TYR A 722 -15.65 11.16 -6.84
CA TYR A 722 -14.66 10.97 -5.76
C TYR A 722 -14.20 12.30 -5.19
N LEU A 723 -13.78 13.24 -6.05
CA LEU A 723 -13.27 14.54 -5.63
C LEU A 723 -14.32 15.37 -4.90
N ASP A 724 -15.56 15.28 -5.33
CA ASP A 724 -16.69 15.98 -4.69
C ASP A 724 -16.82 15.59 -3.22
N TRP A 725 -17.01 14.30 -2.91
CA TRP A 725 -17.16 13.87 -1.53
C TRP A 725 -15.86 13.95 -0.71
N ALA A 726 -14.71 13.80 -1.33
CA ALA A 726 -13.42 13.87 -0.64
C ALA A 726 -13.11 15.31 -0.19
N VAL A 727 -13.28 16.29 -1.08
CA VAL A 727 -13.15 17.72 -0.77
C VAL A 727 -14.18 18.15 0.29
N HIS A 728 -15.44 17.69 0.13
CA HIS A 728 -16.47 17.96 1.11
C HIS A 728 -16.12 17.40 2.49
N SER A 729 -15.57 16.17 2.56
CA SER A 729 -15.11 15.58 3.83
C SER A 729 -14.05 16.45 4.54
N PHE A 730 -13.09 17.01 3.80
CA PHE A 730 -12.12 17.95 4.36
C PHE A 730 -12.79 19.22 4.88
N ARG A 731 -13.68 19.84 4.10
CA ARG A 731 -14.39 21.07 4.51
C ARG A 731 -15.23 20.89 5.77
N ILE A 732 -15.86 19.73 5.94
CA ILE A 732 -16.58 19.40 7.17
C ILE A 732 -15.67 19.53 8.39
N THR A 733 -14.39 19.13 8.31
CA THR A 733 -13.49 19.14 9.48
C THR A 733 -13.21 20.54 10.02
N ASN A 734 -13.28 21.57 9.18
CA ASN A 734 -12.82 22.92 9.54
C ASN A 734 -13.88 24.03 9.40
N CYS A 735 -15.11 23.72 8.95
CA CYS A 735 -16.16 24.72 8.74
C CYS A 735 -16.66 25.40 10.04
N GLY A 736 -16.33 24.85 11.21
CA GLY A 736 -16.78 25.35 12.51
C GLY A 736 -15.86 26.37 13.17
N VAL A 737 -14.62 26.57 12.68
CA VAL A 737 -13.65 27.45 13.34
C VAL A 737 -13.76 28.91 12.87
N GLN A 738 -13.27 29.83 13.71
CA GLN A 738 -13.26 31.26 13.42
C GLN A 738 -12.25 31.63 12.32
N ASP A 739 -12.46 32.78 11.68
CA ASP A 739 -11.59 33.28 10.59
C ASP A 739 -10.16 33.55 11.07
N THR A 740 -9.94 33.83 12.34
CA THR A 740 -8.61 34.04 12.92
C THR A 740 -7.82 32.75 13.17
N THR A 741 -8.46 31.60 13.12
CA THR A 741 -7.80 30.28 13.21
C THR A 741 -7.35 29.85 11.83
N GLN A 742 -6.04 29.69 11.66
CA GLN A 742 -5.43 29.36 10.38
C GLN A 742 -5.41 27.84 10.17
N ILE A 743 -6.05 27.39 9.09
CA ILE A 743 -6.12 25.98 8.70
C ILE A 743 -5.06 25.66 7.67
N HIS A 744 -4.14 24.79 8.04
CA HIS A 744 -3.14 24.22 7.14
C HIS A 744 -3.57 22.85 6.64
N THR A 745 -3.05 22.47 5.48
CA THR A 745 -3.06 21.08 4.98
C THR A 745 -1.71 20.72 4.39
N HIS A 746 -1.42 19.43 4.27
CA HIS A 746 -0.19 18.93 3.66
C HIS A 746 -0.49 17.81 2.68
N MET A 747 0.19 17.83 1.54
CA MET A 747 0.15 16.77 0.53
C MET A 747 1.55 16.37 0.11
N CYS A 748 1.79 15.07 -0.04
CA CYS A 748 3.09 14.55 -0.43
C CYS A 748 3.00 13.56 -1.59
N TYR A 749 4.06 13.53 -2.41
CA TYR A 749 4.32 12.54 -3.48
C TYR A 749 3.13 12.28 -4.42
N SER A 750 2.53 13.35 -4.95
CA SER A 750 1.37 13.29 -5.83
C SER A 750 1.54 14.20 -7.04
N ASN A 751 0.88 13.87 -8.15
CA ASN A 751 0.75 14.79 -9.28
C ASN A 751 -0.38 15.79 -9.00
N PHE A 752 -0.03 16.94 -8.43
CA PHE A 752 -0.99 17.96 -8.00
C PHE A 752 -1.72 18.64 -9.15
N ASN A 753 -1.09 18.71 -10.31
CA ASN A 753 -1.65 19.37 -11.48
C ASN A 753 -2.98 18.72 -11.91
N ASP A 754 -3.14 17.40 -11.68
CA ASP A 754 -4.37 16.66 -12.02
C ASP A 754 -5.59 17.11 -11.20
N ILE A 755 -5.38 17.63 -9.97
CA ILE A 755 -6.43 17.92 -8.99
C ILE A 755 -6.36 19.34 -8.40
N ILE A 756 -5.63 20.26 -9.02
CA ILE A 756 -5.37 21.60 -8.44
C ILE A 756 -6.66 22.37 -8.12
N HIS A 757 -7.69 22.26 -8.97
CA HIS A 757 -8.98 22.91 -8.70
C HIS A 757 -9.69 22.30 -7.48
N SER A 758 -9.56 21.00 -7.26
CA SER A 758 -10.10 20.33 -6.08
C SER A 758 -9.35 20.74 -4.82
N ILE A 759 -8.02 20.92 -4.92
CA ILE A 759 -7.18 21.43 -3.83
C ILE A 759 -7.62 22.85 -3.45
N ILE A 760 -7.85 23.73 -4.41
CA ILE A 760 -8.38 25.08 -4.17
C ILE A 760 -9.75 25.00 -3.48
N ASN A 761 -10.60 24.09 -3.91
CA ASN A 761 -11.94 23.89 -3.36
C ASN A 761 -11.96 23.28 -1.95
N MET A 762 -10.83 22.74 -1.45
CA MET A 762 -10.70 22.34 -0.03
C MET A 762 -10.80 23.55 0.90
N ASP A 763 -10.51 24.76 0.41
CA ASP A 763 -10.63 26.02 1.13
C ASP A 763 -9.73 26.08 2.40
N ALA A 764 -8.55 25.46 2.35
CA ALA A 764 -7.53 25.60 3.38
C ALA A 764 -6.83 26.98 3.26
N ASP A 765 -6.39 27.53 4.39
CA ASP A 765 -5.71 28.84 4.43
C ASP A 765 -4.25 28.74 3.97
N VAL A 766 -3.60 27.59 4.22
CA VAL A 766 -2.22 27.30 3.79
C VAL A 766 -2.11 25.84 3.34
N ILE A 767 -1.44 25.60 2.21
CA ILE A 767 -1.06 24.24 1.80
C ILE A 767 0.45 24.11 1.74
N THR A 768 0.99 23.01 2.30
CA THR A 768 2.38 22.62 2.11
C THR A 768 2.43 21.38 1.20
N ILE A 769 3.39 21.37 0.27
CA ILE A 769 3.45 20.37 -0.80
C ILE A 769 4.89 19.90 -0.98
N GLU A 770 5.11 18.61 -1.20
CA GLU A 770 6.40 18.07 -1.61
C GLU A 770 6.79 18.63 -2.99
N ASN A 771 8.04 19.07 -3.15
CA ASN A 771 8.51 19.72 -4.37
C ASN A 771 9.97 19.40 -4.73
N SER A 772 10.81 18.99 -3.78
CA SER A 772 12.27 18.90 -4.00
C SER A 772 12.69 17.86 -5.03
N ARG A 773 11.90 16.77 -5.21
CA ARG A 773 12.18 15.71 -6.19
C ARG A 773 11.52 15.93 -7.54
N SER A 774 10.44 16.70 -7.58
CA SER A 774 9.65 16.92 -8.81
C SER A 774 10.26 17.95 -9.77
N ASP A 775 11.43 18.49 -9.45
CA ASP A 775 12.14 19.53 -10.21
C ASP A 775 11.23 20.73 -10.52
N GLU A 776 10.46 21.13 -9.51
CA GLU A 776 9.57 22.31 -9.55
C GLU A 776 8.42 22.18 -10.57
N LYS A 777 8.04 20.95 -10.98
CA LYS A 777 6.89 20.71 -11.89
C LYS A 777 5.59 21.32 -11.38
N LEU A 778 5.40 21.31 -10.05
CA LEU A 778 4.28 21.98 -9.42
C LEU A 778 4.13 23.43 -9.86
N LEU A 779 5.24 24.16 -10.00
CA LEU A 779 5.23 25.58 -10.38
C LEU A 779 4.70 25.82 -11.80
N SER A 780 4.61 24.79 -12.66
CA SER A 780 4.08 24.94 -14.03
C SER A 780 2.61 25.37 -14.04
N VAL A 781 1.80 24.88 -13.12
CA VAL A 781 0.37 25.22 -12.98
C VAL A 781 0.19 26.71 -12.72
N PHE A 782 1.04 27.30 -11.88
CA PHE A 782 0.97 28.73 -11.58
C PHE A 782 1.49 29.61 -12.73
N ARG A 783 2.46 29.11 -13.52
CA ARG A 783 2.88 29.75 -14.78
C ARG A 783 1.77 29.76 -15.83
N GLU A 784 0.89 28.77 -15.81
CA GLU A 784 -0.28 28.65 -16.70
C GLU A 784 -1.47 29.54 -16.25
N GLY A 785 -1.29 30.33 -15.21
CA GLY A 785 -2.23 31.33 -14.74
C GLY A 785 -3.24 30.91 -13.69
N VAL A 786 -3.08 29.73 -13.08
CA VAL A 786 -3.91 29.32 -11.93
C VAL A 786 -3.56 30.21 -10.74
N LYS A 787 -4.53 30.95 -10.22
CA LYS A 787 -4.39 31.72 -8.98
C LYS A 787 -4.84 30.87 -7.81
N TYR A 788 -3.92 30.61 -6.87
CA TYR A 788 -4.26 29.84 -5.67
C TYR A 788 -5.01 30.69 -4.63
N GLY A 789 -4.54 31.90 -4.38
CA GLY A 789 -5.20 32.87 -3.49
C GLY A 789 -5.06 32.60 -1.97
N ALA A 790 -4.44 31.49 -1.58
CA ALA A 790 -4.13 31.09 -0.21
C ALA A 790 -2.63 30.91 -0.02
N GLY A 791 -2.17 30.69 1.21
CA GLY A 791 -0.77 30.41 1.52
C GLY A 791 -0.31 29.10 0.88
N ILE A 792 0.92 29.08 0.35
CA ILE A 792 1.49 27.89 -0.28
C ILE A 792 2.97 27.72 0.11
N GLY A 793 3.35 26.51 0.53
CA GLY A 793 4.71 26.13 0.93
C GLY A 793 5.22 24.94 0.11
N PRO A 794 5.77 25.17 -1.11
CA PRO A 794 6.50 24.11 -1.81
C PRO A 794 7.77 23.77 -1.04
N GLY A 795 8.01 22.48 -0.77
CA GLY A 795 9.13 22.01 0.03
C GLY A 795 10.50 22.33 -0.58
N VAL A 796 11.47 22.61 0.29
CA VAL A 796 12.86 22.98 -0.10
C VAL A 796 13.90 21.98 0.38
N TYR A 797 13.50 20.97 1.16
CA TYR A 797 14.38 19.92 1.72
C TYR A 797 13.78 18.53 1.53
N ASP A 798 14.44 17.69 0.70
CA ASP A 798 14.07 16.28 0.53
C ASP A 798 14.45 15.46 1.76
N ILE A 799 13.45 15.11 2.55
CA ILE A 799 13.63 14.32 3.79
C ILE A 799 13.89 12.83 3.53
N HIS A 800 13.78 12.33 2.32
CA HIS A 800 14.06 10.93 1.98
C HIS A 800 15.48 10.70 1.48
N SER A 801 16.22 11.79 1.22
CA SER A 801 17.64 11.77 0.90
C SER A 801 18.49 12.02 2.17
N PRO A 802 19.66 11.37 2.31
CA PRO A 802 20.61 11.71 3.36
C PRO A 802 21.34 13.06 3.10
N ARG A 803 21.13 13.67 1.93
CA ARG A 803 21.76 14.91 1.51
C ARG A 803 21.23 16.11 2.28
N ILE A 804 22.12 16.99 2.71
CA ILE A 804 21.80 18.27 3.34
C ILE A 804 21.96 19.37 2.29
N PRO A 805 20.88 20.08 1.87
CA PRO A 805 20.98 21.19 0.92
C PRO A 805 21.68 22.40 1.55
N SER A 806 22.45 23.16 0.74
CA SER A 806 23.08 24.41 1.21
C SER A 806 22.07 25.56 1.31
N THR A 807 22.44 26.63 2.01
CA THR A 807 21.66 27.87 2.12
C THR A 807 21.40 28.48 0.74
N GLU A 808 22.42 28.50 -0.12
CA GLU A 808 22.36 29.05 -1.48
C GLU A 808 21.42 28.24 -2.38
N GLU A 809 21.50 26.92 -2.29
CA GLU A 809 20.60 26.02 -3.04
C GLU A 809 19.14 26.24 -2.64
N ILE A 810 18.87 26.38 -1.35
CA ILE A 810 17.52 26.64 -0.85
C ILE A 810 17.05 28.03 -1.29
N ALA A 811 17.93 29.04 -1.21
CA ALA A 811 17.61 30.41 -1.66
C ALA A 811 17.29 30.46 -3.16
N ASP A 812 18.04 29.72 -3.99
CA ASP A 812 17.76 29.60 -5.43
C ASP A 812 16.37 29.01 -5.70
N ARG A 813 16.02 27.93 -4.98
CA ARG A 813 14.68 27.32 -5.07
C ARG A 813 13.58 28.32 -4.68
N ILE A 814 13.73 29.04 -3.57
CA ILE A 814 12.75 30.05 -3.14
C ILE A 814 12.64 31.18 -4.19
N ASN A 815 13.74 31.65 -4.78
CA ASN A 815 13.71 32.64 -5.85
C ASN A 815 12.93 32.17 -7.09
N LYS A 816 13.06 30.92 -7.47
CA LYS A 816 12.28 30.33 -8.56
C LYS A 816 10.77 30.28 -8.22
N MET A 817 10.42 30.05 -6.95
CA MET A 817 9.04 30.11 -6.47
C MET A 817 8.50 31.54 -6.52
N LEU A 818 9.30 32.54 -6.08
CA LEU A 818 8.95 33.95 -6.12
C LEU A 818 8.76 34.50 -7.54
N ALA A 819 9.33 33.86 -8.55
CA ALA A 819 9.10 34.22 -9.95
C ALA A 819 7.65 33.90 -10.43
N VAL A 820 6.88 33.09 -9.69
CA VAL A 820 5.53 32.64 -10.09
C VAL A 820 4.48 32.75 -8.99
N LEU A 821 4.90 32.97 -7.74
CA LEU A 821 4.05 33.07 -6.56
C LEU A 821 4.25 34.44 -5.88
N GLU A 822 3.20 35.01 -5.36
CA GLU A 822 3.24 36.25 -4.60
C GLU A 822 3.99 36.06 -3.26
N THR A 823 4.79 37.06 -2.88
CA THR A 823 5.64 37.01 -1.68
C THR A 823 4.84 36.85 -0.37
N ASN A 824 3.64 37.39 -0.31
CA ASN A 824 2.77 37.37 0.87
C ASN A 824 2.10 36.02 1.13
N ILE A 825 2.08 35.10 0.16
CA ILE A 825 1.47 33.78 0.29
C ILE A 825 2.50 32.65 0.36
N LEU A 826 3.79 32.93 0.10
CA LEU A 826 4.84 31.91 0.04
C LEU A 826 5.37 31.55 1.42
N TRP A 827 5.32 30.27 1.77
CA TRP A 827 5.86 29.65 2.99
C TRP A 827 7.15 28.87 2.70
N VAL A 828 8.00 28.71 3.73
CA VAL A 828 9.28 27.98 3.62
C VAL A 828 9.26 26.79 4.58
N ASN A 829 9.31 25.58 4.04
CA ASN A 829 9.18 24.34 4.80
C ASN A 829 9.92 23.17 4.13
N PRO A 830 10.24 22.08 4.86
CA PRO A 830 10.71 20.84 4.24
C PRO A 830 9.58 20.15 3.43
N ASP A 831 9.95 19.15 2.62
CA ASP A 831 8.99 18.40 1.78
C ASP A 831 7.96 17.63 2.58
N CYS A 832 8.36 17.06 3.73
CA CYS A 832 7.47 16.21 4.55
C CYS A 832 7.99 16.16 6.00
N GLY A 833 7.35 15.36 6.86
CA GLY A 833 7.75 15.14 8.25
C GLY A 833 9.14 14.51 8.40
N LEU A 834 9.90 14.92 9.40
CA LEU A 834 11.33 14.62 9.60
C LEU A 834 11.62 13.29 10.32
N LYS A 835 10.61 12.49 10.66
CA LYS A 835 10.73 11.33 11.56
C LYS A 835 11.71 10.24 11.10
N THR A 836 11.99 10.16 9.79
CA THR A 836 12.88 9.15 9.21
C THR A 836 14.34 9.58 9.17
N ARG A 837 14.63 10.83 9.50
CA ARG A 837 15.99 11.41 9.53
C ARG A 837 16.60 11.31 10.92
N LYS A 838 17.92 11.59 10.99
CA LYS A 838 18.67 11.74 12.25
C LYS A 838 18.82 13.23 12.58
N TYR A 839 18.92 13.61 13.85
CA TYR A 839 19.15 15.02 14.25
C TYR A 839 20.42 15.61 13.63
N ALA A 840 21.46 14.79 13.40
CA ALA A 840 22.69 15.21 12.70
C ALA A 840 22.45 15.66 11.25
N GLU A 841 21.38 15.22 10.61
CA GLU A 841 20.96 15.64 9.27
C GLU A 841 19.95 16.78 9.32
N VAL A 842 19.00 16.69 10.26
CA VAL A 842 17.90 17.64 10.38
C VAL A 842 18.38 19.03 10.84
N ASN A 843 19.24 19.08 11.88
CA ASN A 843 19.68 20.37 12.42
C ASN A 843 20.37 21.25 11.36
N PRO A 844 21.41 20.81 10.64
CA PRO A 844 22.02 21.66 9.62
C PRO A 844 21.08 21.96 8.44
N ALA A 845 20.18 21.04 8.05
CA ALA A 845 19.23 21.29 6.97
C ALA A 845 18.22 22.37 7.33
N LEU A 846 17.67 22.35 8.54
CA LEU A 846 16.75 23.37 9.01
C LEU A 846 17.48 24.72 9.28
N THR A 847 18.73 24.69 9.75
CA THR A 847 19.56 25.90 9.88
C THR A 847 19.71 26.58 8.50
N ASN A 848 20.07 25.81 7.48
CA ASN A 848 20.22 26.33 6.12
C ASN A 848 18.88 26.87 5.56
N MET A 849 17.78 26.18 5.85
CA MET A 849 16.44 26.61 5.44
C MET A 849 16.04 27.96 6.04
N VAL A 850 16.20 28.13 7.34
CA VAL A 850 15.88 29.40 8.01
C VAL A 850 16.83 30.51 7.61
N SER A 851 18.12 30.22 7.42
CA SER A 851 19.13 31.17 6.93
C SER A 851 18.76 31.69 5.54
N ALA A 852 18.36 30.81 4.61
CA ALA A 852 17.91 31.17 3.27
C ALA A 852 16.68 32.09 3.32
N ALA A 853 15.67 31.76 4.14
CA ALA A 853 14.50 32.61 4.34
C ALA A 853 14.89 34.02 4.87
N LYS A 854 15.78 34.11 5.86
CA LYS A 854 16.24 35.38 6.43
C LYS A 854 17.01 36.24 5.43
N VAL A 855 17.89 35.63 4.64
CA VAL A 855 18.62 36.32 3.58
C VAL A 855 17.65 36.92 2.56
N LEU A 856 16.67 36.14 2.11
CA LEU A 856 15.70 36.63 1.13
C LEU A 856 14.73 37.67 1.72
N ARG A 857 14.33 37.55 2.99
CA ARG A 857 13.56 38.60 3.70
C ARG A 857 14.31 39.95 3.67
N THR A 858 15.62 39.94 3.94
CA THR A 858 16.46 41.13 3.92
C THR A 858 16.56 41.71 2.52
N GLN A 859 16.78 40.89 1.48
CA GLN A 859 16.83 41.34 0.10
C GLN A 859 15.51 41.96 -0.36
N LEU A 860 14.37 41.32 -0.05
CA LEU A 860 13.05 41.82 -0.43
C LEU A 860 12.65 43.11 0.33
N ALA A 861 13.16 43.31 1.55
CA ALA A 861 12.99 44.58 2.27
C ALA A 861 13.81 45.72 1.71
N SER A 862 15.01 45.43 1.14
CA SER A 862 15.89 46.46 0.55
C SER A 862 15.49 46.90 -0.87
N THR A 863 14.58 46.13 -1.49
CA THR A 863 14.04 46.44 -2.85
C THR A 863 12.71 47.19 -2.82
N LYS A 864 12.13 47.38 -1.66
CA LYS A 864 10.98 48.29 -1.38
C LYS A 864 11.49 49.64 -0.91
#